data_66bd6787ae2edb4668c35d8070b5f9ed
#
_entry.id   66bd6787ae2edb4668c35d8070b5f9ed
#
_cell.length_a   1.000
_cell.length_b   1.000
_cell.length_c   1.000
_cell.angle_alpha   90.00
_cell.angle_beta   90.00
_cell.angle_gamma   90.00
#
_symmetry.space_group_name_H-M   'P 1'
#
loop_
_entity.id
_entity.type
_entity.pdbx_description
1 polymer ?
#
loop_
_entity_poly.entity_id
_entity_poly.type
_entity_poly.pdbx_seq_one_letter_code
_entity_poly.pdbx_strand_id
1 'polypeptide(L)'
;MCEIWQIGNTGVRNPMRIQDALRAYSESGFVGNIRGVPREIAFMKYLGEKGLLNNEDGRDPSGSYGRKFRLMFNNMGFAYNRAGAYRGVSQEEIGPVDELTPFGKSFLRAETVPAVQEHFLRALSVRMEDADGGGAFSPLRWTLAVLLAVRERSGEASVGFQEFAAYVQCSSPVSSLSRVVDDILVLRANRQRSTAKKRFDADFFKRLFDGNSTKAATCKDYADMNLRYLKATGLLRSKGKGVVVVDEKMTLVEKIVAQDQVCHDDIKSRLTELYNGATLPCDDREVAMTVLEGLKRRLDERGIQYMLDVGSLDAATGVNTVCHNLEELLSRNEEEKYAKRQKDEWLEIADYMDLLITKRSVKQYDDDREIKIPKEEAAAYMEWCLWRAFLAMNTLENKPYEVRRFKVDQDFFPVGTAPGRGPDLLARYSDCSVVIEVTLSDSSRQEAMEGEPVRRHVSDVAQNDSVPTYGLFVANHVDTNTVETFRTGTWYTRDDVKTRLDIVPLSLRQFRDYFVTIFKYGRHESGEIVDLLKQCVVSRDSYEAPEWQWAIGRSVSSVLARKRRASMVILDEVDAEEKFNSFLPFYANLKAACGAFGDGSAVDDPKWIKVEGMGRVDDTMYVVQASGHSMEPEICDGDLCVMRKVTGGNYENRIVLVQHSSIADPETGGAYTIKKFTRDGDSVVLLPINADYKKITIRPTAEYDTSYMLKGVYYKKIENMSM
;
A
#
# COMPACT_ATOMS: atom_id res chain seq x y z
N MET A 1 10.91 37.78 2.41
CA MET A 1 9.98 36.70 2.02
C MET A 1 10.83 35.48 1.75
N CYS A 2 10.45 34.32 2.23
CA CYS A 2 11.22 33.10 1.99
C CYS A 2 11.06 32.69 0.52
N GLU A 3 12.12 32.73 -0.28
CA GLU A 3 12.15 32.09 -1.60
C GLU A 3 12.42 30.60 -1.39
N ILE A 4 11.52 29.78 -1.95
CA ILE A 4 11.57 28.32 -1.81
C ILE A 4 12.23 27.78 -3.09
N TRP A 5 13.39 27.16 -2.95
CA TRP A 5 14.02 26.49 -4.08
C TRP A 5 13.33 25.15 -4.39
N GLN A 6 13.46 24.69 -5.66
CA GLN A 6 12.78 23.51 -6.16
C GLN A 6 13.73 22.67 -7.02
N ILE A 7 13.92 21.41 -6.66
CA ILE A 7 14.76 20.48 -7.43
C ILE A 7 13.96 19.53 -8.32
N GLY A 8 12.68 19.38 -8.08
CA GLY A 8 11.80 18.49 -8.82
C GLY A 8 10.56 19.20 -9.37
N ASN A 9 9.52 18.41 -9.65
CA ASN A 9 8.23 18.90 -10.09
C ASN A 9 7.10 18.23 -9.29
N THR A 10 6.17 19.02 -8.75
CA THR A 10 5.05 18.52 -7.94
C THR A 10 4.11 17.57 -8.70
N GLY A 11 4.13 17.60 -10.03
CA GLY A 11 3.39 16.64 -10.87
C GLY A 11 4.14 15.35 -11.15
N VAL A 12 5.46 15.27 -10.86
CA VAL A 12 6.28 14.06 -10.94
C VAL A 12 6.90 13.86 -9.55
N ARG A 13 6.05 13.55 -8.57
CA ARG A 13 6.46 13.49 -7.16
C ARG A 13 7.39 12.34 -6.85
N ASN A 14 7.23 11.20 -7.52
CA ASN A 14 8.12 10.06 -7.35
C ASN A 14 9.21 10.09 -8.44
N PRO A 15 10.46 10.50 -8.10
CA PRO A 15 11.54 10.62 -9.08
C PRO A 15 11.92 9.27 -9.70
N MET A 16 11.75 8.16 -8.99
CA MET A 16 12.12 6.83 -9.51
C MET A 16 11.29 6.43 -10.75
N ARG A 17 10.09 6.99 -10.93
CA ARG A 17 9.25 6.81 -12.14
C ARG A 17 9.83 7.47 -13.39
N ILE A 18 10.81 8.37 -13.23
CA ILE A 18 11.44 9.06 -14.36
C ILE A 18 12.17 8.06 -15.27
N GLN A 19 12.78 7.01 -14.73
CA GLN A 19 13.45 5.99 -15.52
C GLN A 19 12.48 5.24 -16.43
N ASP A 20 11.35 4.79 -15.90
CA ASP A 20 10.35 4.05 -16.68
C ASP A 20 9.71 4.93 -17.75
N ALA A 21 9.40 6.19 -17.40
CA ALA A 21 8.89 7.17 -18.36
C ALA A 21 9.93 7.51 -19.44
N LEU A 22 11.22 7.60 -19.10
CA LEU A 22 12.30 7.83 -20.06
C LEU A 22 12.50 6.61 -20.97
N ARG A 23 12.33 5.39 -20.47
CA ARG A 23 12.36 4.16 -21.25
C ARG A 23 11.22 4.15 -22.27
N ALA A 24 10.00 4.41 -21.83
CA ALA A 24 8.85 4.54 -22.73
C ALA A 24 9.08 5.65 -23.76
N TYR A 25 9.67 6.79 -23.34
CA TYR A 25 10.04 7.86 -24.25
C TYR A 25 11.06 7.41 -25.30
N SER A 26 12.11 6.69 -24.90
CA SER A 26 13.17 6.21 -25.79
C SER A 26 12.68 5.20 -26.85
N GLU A 27 11.62 4.46 -26.53
CA GLU A 27 11.00 3.46 -27.42
C GLU A 27 9.89 4.06 -28.29
N SER A 28 9.59 5.34 -28.13
CA SER A 28 8.48 6.02 -28.79
C SER A 28 8.92 6.85 -29.99
N GLY A 29 7.97 7.26 -30.82
CA GLY A 29 8.19 8.26 -31.89
C GLY A 29 8.23 9.72 -31.41
N PHE A 30 8.36 9.98 -30.10
CA PHE A 30 8.36 11.31 -29.50
C PHE A 30 9.77 11.87 -29.27
N VAL A 31 10.81 11.06 -29.36
CA VAL A 31 12.21 11.50 -29.19
C VAL A 31 12.54 12.62 -30.18
N GLY A 32 13.04 13.74 -29.68
CA GLY A 32 13.32 14.96 -30.47
C GLY A 32 12.07 15.71 -30.96
N ASN A 33 10.86 15.20 -30.74
CA ASN A 33 9.62 15.76 -31.29
C ASN A 33 8.43 15.67 -30.29
N ILE A 34 8.66 16.02 -29.04
CA ILE A 34 7.65 15.96 -27.99
C ILE A 34 6.94 17.29 -27.71
N ARG A 35 7.52 18.41 -28.17
CA ARG A 35 7.07 19.76 -27.84
C ARG A 35 5.76 20.14 -28.51
N GLY A 36 4.99 20.96 -27.80
CA GLY A 36 3.68 21.46 -28.20
C GLY A 36 2.53 20.68 -27.64
N VAL A 37 1.44 21.39 -27.32
CA VAL A 37 0.29 20.83 -26.60
C VAL A 37 -0.25 19.52 -27.23
N PRO A 38 -0.43 19.42 -28.58
CA PRO A 38 -0.92 18.18 -29.17
C PRO A 38 0.03 16.99 -28.96
N ARG A 39 1.34 17.22 -29.05
CA ARG A 39 2.36 16.20 -28.86
C ARG A 39 2.49 15.80 -27.38
N GLU A 40 2.44 16.77 -26.47
CA GLU A 40 2.48 16.53 -25.02
C GLU A 40 1.24 15.72 -24.55
N ILE A 41 0.06 15.98 -25.13
CA ILE A 41 -1.15 15.18 -24.91
C ILE A 41 -0.97 13.75 -25.46
N ALA A 42 -0.44 13.61 -26.68
CA ALA A 42 -0.24 12.30 -27.28
C ALA A 42 0.79 11.47 -26.48
N PHE A 43 1.86 12.09 -26.01
CA PHE A 43 2.83 11.42 -25.14
C PHE A 43 2.22 11.02 -23.79
N MET A 44 1.41 11.88 -23.19
CA MET A 44 0.69 11.55 -21.96
C MET A 44 -0.23 10.32 -22.14
N LYS A 45 -0.97 10.24 -23.27
CA LYS A 45 -1.78 9.07 -23.59
C LYS A 45 -0.94 7.82 -23.77
N TYR A 46 0.18 7.93 -24.45
CA TYR A 46 1.12 6.83 -24.64
C TYR A 46 1.68 6.32 -23.30
N LEU A 47 2.00 7.20 -22.33
CA LEU A 47 2.38 6.79 -20.98
C LEU A 47 1.23 6.09 -20.25
N GLY A 48 -0.02 6.51 -20.49
CA GLY A 48 -1.21 5.82 -19.97
C GLY A 48 -1.37 4.40 -20.54
N GLU A 49 -1.21 4.24 -21.86
CA GLU A 49 -1.24 2.94 -22.55
C GLU A 49 -0.13 1.98 -22.07
N LYS A 50 1.00 2.54 -21.61
CA LYS A 50 2.10 1.79 -20.98
C LYS A 50 1.90 1.53 -19.47
N GLY A 51 0.74 1.90 -18.89
CA GLY A 51 0.46 1.73 -17.46
C GLY A 51 1.25 2.68 -16.53
N LEU A 52 1.96 3.66 -17.10
CA LEU A 52 2.79 4.60 -16.34
C LEU A 52 2.01 5.80 -15.79
N LEU A 53 0.79 6.03 -16.27
CA LEU A 53 -0.15 7.05 -15.80
C LEU A 53 -1.57 6.49 -15.75
N ASN A 54 -2.27 6.73 -14.66
CA ASN A 54 -3.70 6.46 -14.56
C ASN A 54 -4.47 7.59 -15.28
N ASN A 55 -4.82 7.38 -16.53
CA ASN A 55 -5.46 8.39 -17.39
C ASN A 55 -6.86 7.98 -17.82
N GLU A 56 -7.66 7.39 -16.92
CA GLU A 56 -9.01 6.87 -17.25
C GLU A 56 -10.02 7.95 -17.64
N ASP A 57 -9.82 9.23 -17.28
CA ASP A 57 -10.90 10.22 -17.33
C ASP A 57 -10.66 11.46 -18.21
N GLY A 58 -9.59 11.53 -18.99
CA GLY A 58 -9.31 12.75 -19.77
C GLY A 58 -9.14 14.02 -18.90
N ARG A 59 -8.77 13.88 -17.64
CA ARG A 59 -8.71 14.95 -16.62
C ARG A 59 -7.63 16.00 -16.86
N ASP A 60 -6.72 15.78 -17.80
CA ASP A 60 -5.72 16.76 -18.18
C ASP A 60 -5.79 17.09 -19.67
N PRO A 61 -6.75 17.95 -20.11
CA PRO A 61 -6.89 18.36 -21.50
C PRO A 61 -5.72 19.22 -21.97
N SER A 62 -4.85 19.68 -21.05
CA SER A 62 -3.70 20.54 -21.39
C SER A 62 -2.41 19.78 -21.69
N GLY A 63 -2.38 18.45 -21.49
CA GLY A 63 -1.16 17.63 -21.64
C GLY A 63 -0.08 17.98 -20.62
N SER A 64 -0.45 18.56 -19.48
CA SER A 64 0.51 19.07 -18.50
C SER A 64 1.42 17.98 -17.95
N TYR A 65 0.97 16.73 -17.83
CA TYR A 65 1.81 15.62 -17.40
C TYR A 65 2.89 15.26 -18.42
N GLY A 66 2.58 15.20 -19.71
CA GLY A 66 3.59 15.00 -20.76
C GLY A 66 4.69 16.06 -20.72
N ARG A 67 4.28 17.32 -20.57
CA ARG A 67 5.22 18.44 -20.41
C ARG A 67 6.05 18.33 -19.15
N LYS A 68 5.47 17.90 -18.01
CA LYS A 68 6.18 17.74 -16.73
C LYS A 68 7.26 16.66 -16.82
N PHE A 69 6.99 15.51 -17.43
CA PHE A 69 8.00 14.48 -17.65
C PHE A 69 9.12 14.98 -18.57
N ARG A 70 8.79 15.62 -19.71
CA ARG A 70 9.79 16.24 -20.57
C ARG A 70 10.69 17.21 -19.81
N LEU A 71 10.11 18.10 -19.00
CA LEU A 71 10.87 19.03 -18.18
C LEU A 71 11.80 18.30 -17.20
N MET A 72 11.35 17.18 -16.61
CA MET A 72 12.19 16.39 -15.71
C MET A 72 13.33 15.70 -16.48
N PHE A 73 13.08 15.16 -17.67
CA PHE A 73 14.15 14.60 -18.51
C PHE A 73 15.23 15.65 -18.81
N ASN A 74 14.82 16.85 -19.20
CA ASN A 74 15.73 17.94 -19.47
C ASN A 74 16.45 18.44 -18.21
N ASN A 75 15.75 18.66 -17.11
CA ASN A 75 16.31 19.20 -15.87
C ASN A 75 17.30 18.27 -15.19
N MET A 76 17.09 16.95 -15.35
CA MET A 76 18.00 15.91 -14.81
C MET A 76 19.12 15.55 -15.81
N GLY A 77 19.18 16.21 -16.98
CA GLY A 77 20.20 15.97 -17.98
C GLY A 77 20.03 14.67 -18.77
N PHE A 78 18.90 14.01 -18.70
CA PHE A 78 18.63 12.77 -19.45
C PHE A 78 18.24 13.02 -20.90
N ALA A 79 17.74 14.22 -21.20
CA ALA A 79 17.51 14.70 -22.56
C ALA A 79 18.05 16.14 -22.73
N TYR A 80 18.46 16.50 -23.93
CA TYR A 80 19.03 17.82 -24.21
C TYR A 80 17.97 18.91 -24.10
N ASN A 81 18.34 20.02 -23.48
CA ASN A 81 17.51 21.21 -23.37
C ASN A 81 17.46 22.00 -24.67
N ARG A 82 16.52 22.93 -24.76
CA ARG A 82 16.52 23.96 -25.80
C ARG A 82 17.49 25.10 -25.43
N ALA A 83 18.42 25.42 -26.31
CA ALA A 83 19.44 26.45 -26.06
C ALA A 83 18.86 27.83 -25.71
N GLY A 84 17.68 28.18 -26.24
CA GLY A 84 17.03 29.47 -25.96
C GLY A 84 16.66 29.69 -24.46
N ALA A 85 16.81 28.68 -23.60
CA ALA A 85 16.70 28.83 -22.15
C ALA A 85 17.99 29.40 -21.50
N TYR A 86 19.11 29.47 -22.25
CA TYR A 86 20.42 29.83 -21.73
C TYR A 86 21.04 30.94 -22.58
N ARG A 87 21.55 32.00 -21.95
CA ARG A 87 22.22 33.09 -22.63
C ARG A 87 23.60 32.65 -23.14
N GLY A 88 23.93 32.96 -24.41
CA GLY A 88 25.25 32.76 -24.97
C GLY A 88 25.59 31.32 -25.36
N VAL A 89 24.60 30.42 -25.43
CA VAL A 89 24.79 29.03 -25.84
C VAL A 89 23.94 28.72 -27.05
N SER A 90 24.54 28.14 -28.09
CA SER A 90 23.85 27.68 -29.32
C SER A 90 23.33 26.24 -29.14
N GLN A 91 22.34 25.86 -29.97
CA GLN A 91 21.82 24.50 -29.95
C GLN A 91 22.84 23.45 -30.40
N GLU A 92 23.70 23.84 -31.33
CA GLU A 92 24.77 22.99 -31.86
C GLU A 92 25.80 22.62 -30.78
N GLU A 93 26.03 23.53 -29.82
CA GLU A 93 26.98 23.33 -28.72
C GLU A 93 26.46 22.38 -27.64
N ILE A 94 25.14 22.31 -27.45
CA ILE A 94 24.54 21.51 -26.36
C ILE A 94 23.93 20.21 -26.87
N GLY A 95 23.65 20.06 -28.15
CA GLY A 95 23.09 18.86 -28.75
C GLY A 95 21.62 18.98 -29.20
N PRO A 96 21.08 17.97 -29.87
CA PRO A 96 19.76 18.02 -30.48
C PRO A 96 18.63 18.03 -29.41
N VAL A 97 17.71 19.00 -29.53
CA VAL A 97 16.63 19.25 -28.57
C VAL A 97 15.82 18.00 -28.28
N ASP A 98 15.62 17.71 -27.01
CA ASP A 98 14.79 16.59 -26.50
C ASP A 98 15.26 15.19 -26.95
N GLU A 99 16.43 15.06 -27.56
CA GLU A 99 17.07 13.76 -27.74
C GLU A 99 17.77 13.29 -26.45
N LEU A 100 17.98 11.98 -26.35
CA LEU A 100 18.64 11.39 -25.20
C LEU A 100 20.13 11.72 -25.17
N THR A 101 20.56 12.25 -24.04
CA THR A 101 21.98 12.49 -23.75
C THR A 101 22.76 11.17 -23.53
N PRO A 102 24.10 11.18 -23.56
CA PRO A 102 24.90 10.05 -23.10
C PRO A 102 24.53 9.63 -21.67
N PHE A 103 24.29 10.60 -20.79
CA PHE A 103 23.86 10.36 -19.42
C PHE A 103 22.45 9.73 -19.32
N GLY A 104 21.50 10.19 -20.13
CA GLY A 104 20.16 9.57 -20.22
C GLY A 104 20.22 8.13 -20.73
N LYS A 105 21.08 7.85 -21.72
CA LYS A 105 21.31 6.49 -22.21
C LYS A 105 21.96 5.58 -21.15
N SER A 106 22.86 6.12 -20.33
CA SER A 106 23.43 5.42 -19.18
C SER A 106 22.36 5.13 -18.11
N PHE A 107 21.51 6.11 -17.81
CA PHE A 107 20.41 5.94 -16.85
C PHE A 107 19.45 4.82 -17.25
N LEU A 108 19.14 4.63 -18.53
CA LEU A 108 18.31 3.53 -19.00
C LEU A 108 18.93 2.15 -18.79
N ARG A 109 20.26 2.06 -18.67
CA ARG A 109 20.99 0.81 -18.40
C ARG A 109 21.19 0.51 -16.92
N ALA A 110 20.83 1.44 -16.03
CA ALA A 110 20.90 1.23 -14.59
C ALA A 110 19.82 0.24 -14.16
N GLU A 111 20.20 -0.96 -13.72
CA GLU A 111 19.28 -2.05 -13.35
C GLU A 111 19.02 -2.12 -11.85
N THR A 112 20.04 -1.81 -11.03
CA THR A 112 19.91 -1.85 -9.56
C THR A 112 19.44 -0.52 -8.99
N VAL A 113 18.80 -0.55 -7.83
CA VAL A 113 18.36 0.67 -7.13
C VAL A 113 19.56 1.58 -6.83
N PRO A 114 20.72 1.10 -6.31
CA PRO A 114 21.89 1.94 -6.11
C PRO A 114 22.41 2.61 -7.38
N ALA A 115 22.40 1.91 -8.52
CA ALA A 115 22.82 2.51 -9.79
C ALA A 115 21.86 3.62 -10.26
N VAL A 116 20.55 3.43 -10.09
CA VAL A 116 19.54 4.48 -10.35
C VAL A 116 19.75 5.68 -9.43
N GLN A 117 19.99 5.43 -8.14
CA GLN A 117 20.26 6.49 -7.16
C GLN A 117 21.51 7.29 -7.47
N GLU A 118 22.58 6.65 -7.96
CA GLU A 118 23.79 7.35 -8.38
C GLU A 118 23.49 8.32 -9.53
N HIS A 119 22.64 7.95 -10.50
CA HIS A 119 22.26 8.87 -11.58
C HIS A 119 21.50 10.09 -11.04
N PHE A 120 20.59 9.92 -10.08
CA PHE A 120 19.98 11.08 -9.42
C PHE A 120 21.00 11.92 -8.64
N LEU A 121 21.95 11.28 -7.95
CA LEU A 121 23.02 11.97 -7.26
C LEU A 121 23.84 12.83 -8.23
N ARG A 122 24.28 12.26 -9.38
CA ARG A 122 25.02 12.99 -10.41
C ARG A 122 24.21 14.15 -10.99
N ALA A 123 22.93 13.94 -11.30
CA ALA A 123 22.04 14.99 -11.79
C ALA A 123 21.89 16.15 -10.80
N LEU A 124 21.64 15.83 -9.52
CA LEU A 124 21.42 16.84 -8.49
C LEU A 124 22.71 17.53 -8.02
N SER A 125 23.87 16.93 -8.24
CA SER A 125 25.17 17.55 -7.92
C SER A 125 25.47 18.77 -8.79
N VAL A 126 25.00 18.80 -10.06
CA VAL A 126 25.15 19.96 -10.98
C VAL A 126 23.87 20.80 -11.09
N ARG A 127 22.78 20.39 -10.45
CA ARG A 127 21.58 21.21 -10.37
C ARG A 127 21.83 22.43 -9.50
N MET A 128 21.62 23.60 -10.09
CA MET A 128 21.80 24.88 -9.40
C MET A 128 20.50 25.66 -9.35
N GLU A 129 20.31 26.40 -8.27
CA GLU A 129 19.24 27.36 -8.07
C GLU A 129 19.86 28.73 -7.76
N ASP A 130 19.18 29.80 -8.12
CA ASP A 130 19.66 31.15 -7.83
C ASP A 130 19.38 31.51 -6.37
N ALA A 131 20.39 32.08 -5.70
CA ALA A 131 20.22 32.67 -4.39
C ALA A 131 20.06 34.18 -4.51
N ASP A 132 19.10 34.77 -3.83
CA ASP A 132 18.89 36.23 -3.80
C ASP A 132 20.19 36.97 -3.49
N GLY A 133 20.80 37.59 -4.50
CA GLY A 133 22.01 38.38 -4.35
C GLY A 133 23.30 37.60 -4.09
N GLY A 134 23.32 36.26 -4.13
CA GLY A 134 24.46 35.41 -3.77
C GLY A 134 24.97 34.47 -4.86
N GLY A 135 24.43 34.56 -6.08
CA GLY A 135 24.81 33.65 -7.16
C GLY A 135 24.12 32.28 -7.09
N ALA A 136 24.48 31.37 -7.99
CA ALA A 136 23.91 30.03 -8.08
C ALA A 136 24.49 29.10 -7.00
N PHE A 137 23.65 28.23 -6.44
CA PHE A 137 24.07 27.23 -5.43
C PHE A 137 23.40 25.88 -5.69
N SER A 138 24.01 24.78 -5.18
CA SER A 138 23.44 23.44 -5.23
C SER A 138 22.51 23.20 -4.01
N PRO A 139 21.18 23.01 -4.21
CA PRO A 139 20.28 22.66 -3.12
C PRO A 139 20.63 21.34 -2.42
N LEU A 140 21.14 20.36 -3.18
CA LEU A 140 21.63 19.09 -2.60
C LEU A 140 22.76 19.37 -1.62
N ARG A 141 23.81 20.03 -2.06
CA ARG A 141 24.98 20.31 -1.25
C ARG A 141 24.66 21.18 -0.03
N TRP A 142 23.80 22.19 -0.21
CA TRP A 142 23.30 23.00 0.89
C TRP A 142 22.60 22.17 1.95
N THR A 143 21.69 21.28 1.52
CA THR A 143 20.99 20.36 2.44
C THR A 143 21.95 19.46 3.20
N LEU A 144 22.95 18.89 2.52
CA LEU A 144 23.95 18.04 3.15
C LEU A 144 24.81 18.83 4.16
N ALA A 145 25.19 20.06 3.82
CA ALA A 145 25.93 20.93 4.75
C ALA A 145 25.14 21.25 6.03
N VAL A 146 23.83 21.56 5.88
CA VAL A 146 22.95 21.76 7.04
C VAL A 146 22.83 20.48 7.88
N LEU A 147 22.69 19.31 7.26
CA LEU A 147 22.60 18.02 7.96
C LEU A 147 23.89 17.70 8.76
N LEU A 148 25.07 17.94 8.17
CA LEU A 148 26.35 17.75 8.87
C LEU A 148 26.47 18.73 10.04
N ALA A 149 26.13 20.00 9.86
CA ALA A 149 26.19 21.00 10.92
C ALA A 149 25.17 20.71 12.06
N VAL A 150 24.00 20.17 11.73
CA VAL A 150 23.04 19.67 12.74
C VAL A 150 23.64 18.49 13.51
N ARG A 151 24.35 17.54 12.82
CA ARG A 151 25.02 16.41 13.47
C ARG A 151 26.05 16.87 14.49
N GLU A 152 26.87 17.86 14.15
CA GLU A 152 27.89 18.40 15.08
C GLU A 152 27.29 18.89 16.40
N ARG A 153 26.06 19.40 16.37
CA ARG A 153 25.40 19.99 17.54
C ARG A 153 24.37 19.08 18.23
N SER A 154 23.81 18.11 17.54
CA SER A 154 22.76 17.23 18.07
C SER A 154 23.13 15.74 18.05
N GLY A 155 24.32 15.39 17.53
CA GLY A 155 24.80 14.00 17.45
C GLY A 155 24.28 13.21 16.24
N GLU A 156 23.33 13.75 15.47
CA GLU A 156 22.73 13.05 14.35
C GLU A 156 22.49 13.97 13.15
N ALA A 157 22.87 13.52 11.95
CA ALA A 157 22.67 14.25 10.70
C ALA A 157 21.22 14.09 10.21
N SER A 158 20.27 14.71 10.91
CA SER A 158 18.83 14.57 10.61
C SER A 158 18.08 15.89 10.73
N VAL A 159 17.05 16.07 9.86
CA VAL A 159 16.09 17.17 9.95
C VAL A 159 14.66 16.65 9.81
N GLY A 160 13.75 17.19 10.62
CA GLY A 160 12.33 16.91 10.54
C GLY A 160 11.67 17.61 9.34
N PHE A 161 10.48 17.14 8.94
CA PHE A 161 9.75 17.73 7.83
C PHE A 161 9.48 19.23 8.01
N GLN A 162 9.03 19.65 9.21
CA GLN A 162 8.75 21.04 9.51
C GLN A 162 10.02 21.90 9.50
N GLU A 163 11.12 21.32 9.99
CA GLU A 163 12.45 21.97 10.01
C GLU A 163 12.96 22.18 8.58
N PHE A 164 12.83 21.15 7.72
CA PHE A 164 13.19 21.25 6.31
C PHE A 164 12.32 22.27 5.58
N ALA A 165 10.99 22.18 5.75
CA ALA A 165 10.05 23.07 5.08
C ALA A 165 10.22 24.53 5.47
N ALA A 166 10.53 24.82 6.73
CA ALA A 166 10.63 26.19 7.21
C ALA A 166 12.00 26.83 6.99
N TYR A 167 13.08 26.04 7.12
CA TYR A 167 14.43 26.59 7.21
C TYR A 167 15.38 26.10 6.13
N VAL A 168 15.38 24.80 5.79
CA VAL A 168 16.36 24.29 4.81
C VAL A 168 16.01 24.74 3.40
N GLN A 169 14.79 24.44 2.93
CA GLN A 169 14.36 24.83 1.57
C GLN A 169 14.10 26.33 1.39
N CYS A 170 14.10 27.08 2.47
CA CYS A 170 13.89 28.53 2.49
C CYS A 170 15.20 29.29 2.74
N SER A 171 16.33 28.64 2.62
CA SER A 171 17.65 29.23 2.82
C SER A 171 18.64 28.76 1.75
N SER A 172 19.76 29.44 1.67
CA SER A 172 20.84 29.21 0.72
C SER A 172 22.18 29.52 1.40
N PRO A 173 23.33 29.29 0.79
CA PRO A 173 24.65 29.65 1.35
C PRO A 173 24.82 31.13 1.72
N VAL A 174 23.99 32.03 1.22
CA VAL A 174 23.93 33.43 1.65
C VAL A 174 23.44 33.57 3.08
N SER A 175 22.58 32.63 3.51
CA SER A 175 22.16 32.53 4.89
C SER A 175 23.30 31.99 5.75
N SER A 176 23.45 32.50 6.98
CA SER A 176 24.42 31.93 7.92
C SER A 176 24.02 30.48 8.25
N LEU A 177 24.88 29.52 7.92
CA LEU A 177 24.66 28.10 8.23
C LEU A 177 24.39 27.90 9.72
N SER A 178 25.18 28.56 10.60
CA SER A 178 24.99 28.48 12.04
C SER A 178 23.61 28.95 12.46
N ARG A 179 23.09 30.07 11.88
CA ARG A 179 21.76 30.57 12.18
C ARG A 179 20.64 29.61 11.74
N VAL A 180 20.78 29.01 10.56
CA VAL A 180 19.80 28.01 10.07
C VAL A 180 19.75 26.82 11.02
N VAL A 181 20.92 26.35 11.51
CA VAL A 181 21.00 25.25 12.47
C VAL A 181 20.40 25.65 13.82
N ASP A 182 20.67 26.88 14.31
CA ASP A 182 20.08 27.41 15.55
C ASP A 182 18.55 27.41 15.46
N ASP A 183 18.00 27.94 14.37
CA ASP A 183 16.55 28.01 14.13
C ASP A 183 15.91 26.61 14.07
N ILE A 184 16.57 25.63 13.45
CA ILE A 184 16.15 24.21 13.42
C ILE A 184 16.10 23.64 14.85
N LEU A 185 17.16 23.82 15.63
CA LEU A 185 17.26 23.26 16.98
C LEU A 185 16.25 23.92 17.93
N VAL A 186 16.01 25.22 17.80
CA VAL A 186 14.99 25.96 18.57
C VAL A 186 13.60 25.45 18.22
N LEU A 187 13.28 25.29 16.93
CA LEU A 187 11.97 24.74 16.49
C LEU A 187 11.78 23.33 17.06
N ARG A 188 12.81 22.47 16.96
CA ARG A 188 12.81 21.10 17.47
C ARG A 188 12.53 21.06 18.97
N ALA A 189 13.23 21.85 19.77
CA ALA A 189 13.06 21.93 21.20
C ALA A 189 11.66 22.42 21.60
N ASN A 190 11.15 23.45 20.94
CA ASN A 190 9.81 24.00 21.21
C ASN A 190 8.71 23.00 20.84
N ARG A 191 8.87 22.30 19.71
CA ARG A 191 7.93 21.26 19.28
C ARG A 191 7.92 20.05 20.23
N GLN A 192 9.08 19.66 20.74
CA GLN A 192 9.19 18.56 21.72
C GLN A 192 8.48 18.88 23.04
N ARG A 193 8.52 20.13 23.50
CA ARG A 193 7.83 20.60 24.71
C ARG A 193 6.30 20.69 24.55
N SER A 194 5.81 20.74 23.31
CA SER A 194 4.37 20.85 23.04
C SER A 194 3.68 19.50 23.19
N THR A 195 2.59 19.46 23.96
CA THR A 195 1.70 18.28 24.06
C THR A 195 0.77 18.16 22.86
N ALA A 196 0.54 19.25 22.11
CA ALA A 196 -0.34 19.31 20.94
C ALA A 196 0.46 19.66 19.67
N LYS A 197 1.30 18.71 19.21
CA LYS A 197 2.26 18.92 18.10
C LYS A 197 1.62 19.40 16.80
N LYS A 198 0.44 18.86 16.41
CA LYS A 198 -0.28 19.31 15.20
C LYS A 198 -0.69 20.79 15.29
N ARG A 199 -1.22 21.19 16.43
CA ARG A 199 -1.61 22.60 16.66
C ARG A 199 -0.39 23.50 16.68
N PHE A 200 0.67 23.08 17.34
CA PHE A 200 1.95 23.80 17.34
C PHE A 200 2.46 24.03 15.91
N ASP A 201 2.52 22.97 15.09
CA ASP A 201 2.97 23.05 13.70
C ASP A 201 2.06 23.96 12.86
N ALA A 202 0.74 23.89 13.03
CA ALA A 202 -0.21 24.75 12.34
C ALA A 202 -0.03 26.24 12.71
N ASP A 203 0.09 26.54 14.01
CA ASP A 203 0.28 27.90 14.53
C ASP A 203 1.67 28.45 14.12
N PHE A 204 2.69 27.60 14.08
CA PHE A 204 4.01 27.97 13.62
C PHE A 204 4.00 28.39 12.14
N PHE A 205 3.46 27.57 11.24
CA PHE A 205 3.37 27.89 9.82
C PHE A 205 2.44 29.09 9.54
N LYS A 206 1.37 29.25 10.33
CA LYS A 206 0.51 30.43 10.25
C LYS A 206 1.29 31.72 10.53
N ARG A 207 2.16 31.71 11.56
CA ARG A 207 3.01 32.86 11.87
C ARG A 207 4.09 33.09 10.81
N LEU A 208 4.75 32.01 10.34
CA LEU A 208 5.82 32.06 9.34
C LEU A 208 5.35 32.72 8.03
N PHE A 209 4.09 32.54 7.65
CA PHE A 209 3.50 33.06 6.42
C PHE A 209 2.43 34.15 6.64
N ASP A 210 2.48 34.87 7.77
CA ASP A 210 1.59 35.97 8.09
C ASP A 210 0.09 35.66 7.91
N GLY A 211 -0.29 34.45 8.26
CA GLY A 211 -1.67 33.92 8.13
C GLY A 211 -2.05 33.42 6.72
N ASN A 212 -1.17 33.48 5.75
CA ASN A 212 -1.46 33.02 4.39
C ASN A 212 -1.41 31.48 4.29
N SER A 213 -2.58 30.84 4.37
CA SER A 213 -2.72 29.38 4.33
C SER A 213 -2.27 28.76 3.00
N THR A 214 -2.47 29.45 1.88
CA THR A 214 -2.06 28.96 0.55
C THR A 214 -0.55 28.88 0.44
N LYS A 215 0.17 29.92 0.88
CA LYS A 215 1.64 29.91 0.90
C LYS A 215 2.18 28.84 1.82
N ALA A 216 1.58 28.66 3.00
CA ALA A 216 1.96 27.61 3.95
C ALA A 216 1.73 26.19 3.36
N ALA A 217 0.63 25.97 2.65
CA ALA A 217 0.36 24.71 1.95
C ALA A 217 1.36 24.46 0.82
N THR A 218 1.62 25.46 -0.02
CA THR A 218 2.60 25.39 -1.12
C THR A 218 4.00 25.08 -0.59
N CYS A 219 4.42 25.71 0.51
CA CYS A 219 5.71 25.43 1.15
C CYS A 219 5.85 23.96 1.57
N LYS A 220 4.81 23.41 2.20
CA LYS A 220 4.79 22.00 2.60
C LYS A 220 4.77 21.04 1.40
N ASP A 221 4.06 21.42 0.33
CA ASP A 221 3.98 20.64 -0.90
C ASP A 221 5.35 20.54 -1.60
N TYR A 222 6.07 21.65 -1.64
CA TYR A 222 7.44 21.69 -2.18
C TYR A 222 8.43 20.94 -1.28
N ALA A 223 8.27 21.02 0.04
CA ALA A 223 9.12 20.25 0.97
C ALA A 223 8.97 18.73 0.76
N ASP A 224 7.74 18.23 0.60
CA ASP A 224 7.50 16.81 0.31
C ASP A 224 8.17 16.39 -1.00
N MET A 225 8.01 17.19 -2.05
CA MET A 225 8.65 16.93 -3.34
C MET A 225 10.18 16.97 -3.22
N ASN A 226 10.76 18.04 -2.66
CA ASN A 226 12.22 18.20 -2.53
C ASN A 226 12.84 17.04 -1.74
N LEU A 227 12.22 16.63 -0.63
CA LEU A 227 12.69 15.50 0.17
C LEU A 227 12.67 14.18 -0.60
N ARG A 228 11.67 13.94 -1.45
CA ARG A 228 11.64 12.74 -2.31
C ARG A 228 12.81 12.72 -3.30
N TYR A 229 13.09 13.84 -3.94
CA TYR A 229 14.22 13.95 -4.89
C TYR A 229 15.58 13.84 -4.17
N LEU A 230 15.72 14.44 -3.00
CA LEU A 230 16.93 14.30 -2.18
C LEU A 230 17.14 12.85 -1.73
N LYS A 231 16.08 12.16 -1.33
CA LYS A 231 16.16 10.73 -0.99
C LYS A 231 16.51 9.85 -2.20
N ALA A 232 16.06 10.21 -3.40
CA ALA A 232 16.38 9.47 -4.62
C ALA A 232 17.88 9.43 -4.93
N THR A 233 18.70 10.28 -4.32
CA THR A 233 20.17 10.21 -4.42
C THR A 233 20.79 9.03 -3.68
N GLY A 234 20.03 8.32 -2.84
CA GLY A 234 20.55 7.27 -1.97
C GLY A 234 21.39 7.75 -0.78
N LEU A 235 21.63 9.06 -0.64
CA LEU A 235 22.39 9.63 0.49
C LEU A 235 21.52 9.80 1.75
N LEU A 236 20.21 9.91 1.57
CA LEU A 236 19.25 10.20 2.63
C LEU A 236 18.16 9.12 2.67
N ARG A 237 17.73 8.78 3.88
CA ARG A 237 16.55 7.93 4.13
C ARG A 237 15.54 8.64 5.01
N SER A 238 14.31 8.13 5.06
CA SER A 238 13.27 8.69 5.91
C SER A 238 13.58 8.49 7.39
N LYS A 239 13.29 9.53 8.17
CA LYS A 239 13.21 9.49 9.63
C LYS A 239 11.91 10.18 10.06
N GLY A 240 10.89 9.38 10.34
CA GLY A 240 9.51 9.89 10.43
C GLY A 240 9.11 10.60 9.12
N LYS A 241 8.63 11.83 9.21
CA LYS A 241 8.32 12.66 8.02
C LYS A 241 9.52 13.46 7.48
N GLY A 242 10.66 13.43 8.17
CA GLY A 242 11.91 14.09 7.77
C GLY A 242 12.92 13.14 7.16
N VAL A 243 14.19 13.53 7.19
CA VAL A 243 15.30 12.75 6.62
C VAL A 243 16.49 12.67 7.56
N VAL A 244 17.29 11.63 7.35
CA VAL A 244 18.58 11.41 8.01
C VAL A 244 19.57 10.91 6.96
N VAL A 245 20.85 11.27 7.11
CA VAL A 245 21.92 10.74 6.26
C VAL A 245 22.05 9.24 6.49
N VAL A 246 22.21 8.49 5.41
CA VAL A 246 22.49 7.05 5.46
C VAL A 246 23.88 6.85 6.00
N ASP A 247 24.05 6.07 7.06
CA ASP A 247 25.32 5.93 7.77
C ASP A 247 26.46 5.46 6.85
N GLU A 248 26.17 4.53 5.94
CA GLU A 248 27.12 3.99 4.96
C GLU A 248 27.59 5.05 3.95
N LYS A 249 26.81 6.09 3.75
CA LYS A 249 27.08 7.20 2.81
C LYS A 249 27.76 8.40 3.49
N MET A 250 27.95 8.38 4.81
CA MET A 250 28.45 9.53 5.57
C MET A 250 29.77 10.06 5.01
N THR A 251 30.74 9.18 4.73
CA THR A 251 32.03 9.55 4.14
C THR A 251 31.86 10.25 2.78
N LEU A 252 30.97 9.73 1.93
CA LEU A 252 30.69 10.34 0.64
C LEU A 252 30.02 11.71 0.82
N VAL A 253 29.09 11.84 1.75
CA VAL A 253 28.44 13.12 2.10
C VAL A 253 29.46 14.16 2.55
N GLU A 254 30.37 13.80 3.47
CA GLU A 254 31.46 14.68 3.94
C GLU A 254 32.37 15.12 2.77
N LYS A 255 32.70 14.22 1.87
CA LYS A 255 33.50 14.54 0.68
C LYS A 255 32.77 15.47 -0.30
N ILE A 256 31.46 15.23 -0.55
CA ILE A 256 30.64 16.11 -1.39
C ILE A 256 30.55 17.52 -0.81
N VAL A 257 30.41 17.67 0.51
CA VAL A 257 30.33 18.98 1.14
C VAL A 257 31.69 19.68 1.18
N ALA A 258 32.78 18.92 1.37
CA ALA A 258 34.14 19.45 1.42
C ALA A 258 34.69 19.88 0.06
N GLN A 259 34.18 19.33 -1.06
CA GLN A 259 34.58 19.81 -2.39
C GLN A 259 34.23 21.28 -2.52
N ASP A 260 35.16 22.07 -3.05
CA ASP A 260 34.86 23.44 -3.44
C ASP A 260 33.67 23.44 -4.40
N GLN A 261 32.73 24.32 -4.14
CA GLN A 261 31.66 24.56 -5.08
C GLN A 261 32.33 25.11 -6.34
N VAL A 262 32.50 24.27 -7.35
CA VAL A 262 32.78 24.77 -8.68
C VAL A 262 31.55 25.58 -9.03
N CYS A 263 31.62 26.89 -8.78
CA CYS A 263 30.68 27.85 -9.32
C CYS A 263 30.88 27.75 -10.83
N HIS A 264 30.05 26.94 -11.50
CA HIS A 264 30.03 26.90 -12.93
C HIS A 264 29.35 28.18 -13.41
N ASP A 265 30.05 29.30 -13.32
CA ASP A 265 29.67 30.57 -13.95
C ASP A 265 29.56 30.38 -15.49
N ASP A 266 30.29 29.40 -16.02
CA ASP A 266 30.12 28.95 -17.38
C ASP A 266 29.00 27.93 -17.54
N ILE A 267 27.86 28.42 -18.03
CA ILE A 267 26.67 27.62 -18.35
C ILE A 267 26.99 26.44 -19.28
N LYS A 268 27.89 26.59 -20.21
CA LYS A 268 28.28 25.54 -21.16
C LYS A 268 28.98 24.38 -20.48
N SER A 269 29.94 24.65 -19.63
CA SER A 269 30.63 23.62 -18.82
C SER A 269 29.65 22.88 -17.90
N ARG A 270 28.74 23.59 -17.28
CA ARG A 270 27.69 22.98 -16.41
C ARG A 270 26.74 22.07 -17.21
N LEU A 271 26.29 22.48 -18.39
CA LEU A 271 25.46 21.67 -19.27
C LEU A 271 26.21 20.45 -19.78
N THR A 272 27.51 20.59 -20.10
CA THR A 272 28.35 19.46 -20.52
C THR A 272 28.44 18.40 -19.41
N GLU A 273 28.67 18.80 -18.16
CA GLU A 273 28.65 17.88 -17.05
C GLU A 273 27.28 17.26 -16.84
N LEU A 274 26.19 18.04 -16.91
CA LEU A 274 24.83 17.54 -16.75
C LEU A 274 24.51 16.45 -17.79
N TYR A 275 24.93 16.63 -19.05
CA TYR A 275 24.63 15.71 -20.16
C TYR A 275 25.50 14.46 -20.20
N ASN A 276 26.67 14.50 -19.56
CA ASN A 276 27.59 13.37 -19.46
C ASN A 276 27.54 12.67 -18.06
N GLY A 277 26.82 13.25 -17.09
CA GLY A 277 26.83 12.86 -15.68
C GLY A 277 27.93 13.59 -14.92
N ALA A 278 27.56 14.28 -13.85
CA ALA A 278 28.50 15.02 -13.03
C ALA A 278 29.58 14.13 -12.43
N THR A 279 30.77 14.65 -12.28
CA THR A 279 31.86 13.99 -11.55
C THR A 279 31.57 13.99 -10.05
N LEU A 280 31.62 12.83 -9.43
CA LEU A 280 31.44 12.62 -7.99
C LEU A 280 32.77 12.35 -7.31
N PRO A 281 32.91 12.60 -6.00
CA PRO A 281 34.11 12.21 -5.25
C PRO A 281 34.50 10.74 -5.43
N CYS A 282 33.51 9.85 -5.55
CA CYS A 282 33.73 8.41 -5.76
C CYS A 282 34.20 8.05 -7.18
N ASP A 283 34.34 9.01 -8.11
CA ASP A 283 35.00 8.79 -9.39
C ASP A 283 36.54 8.81 -9.24
N ASP A 284 37.03 9.31 -8.12
CA ASP A 284 38.40 9.07 -7.66
C ASP A 284 38.50 7.67 -7.04
N ARG A 285 39.52 6.90 -7.47
CA ARG A 285 39.68 5.51 -7.04
C ARG A 285 39.96 5.38 -5.54
N GLU A 286 40.73 6.29 -4.93
CA GLU A 286 41.05 6.23 -3.52
C GLU A 286 39.83 6.50 -2.65
N VAL A 287 38.99 7.45 -3.08
CA VAL A 287 37.70 7.73 -2.43
C VAL A 287 36.74 6.54 -2.59
N ALA A 288 36.63 5.97 -3.79
CA ALA A 288 35.81 4.79 -4.04
C ALA A 288 36.24 3.59 -3.17
N MET A 289 37.55 3.37 -3.04
CA MET A 289 38.11 2.34 -2.15
C MET A 289 37.76 2.60 -0.67
N THR A 290 37.78 3.85 -0.24
CA THR A 290 37.39 4.21 1.15
C THR A 290 35.90 3.86 1.39
N VAL A 291 35.02 4.14 0.41
CA VAL A 291 33.59 3.75 0.47
C VAL A 291 33.45 2.24 0.50
N LEU A 292 34.18 1.51 -0.35
CA LEU A 292 34.19 0.05 -0.41
C LEU A 292 34.57 -0.58 0.95
N GLU A 293 35.63 -0.10 1.58
CA GLU A 293 36.05 -0.60 2.89
C GLU A 293 35.00 -0.33 3.98
N GLY A 294 34.32 0.81 3.90
CA GLY A 294 33.18 1.11 4.78
C GLY A 294 32.03 0.11 4.62
N LEU A 295 31.68 -0.22 3.36
CA LEU A 295 30.63 -1.19 3.04
C LEU A 295 31.01 -2.62 3.49
N LYS A 296 32.25 -3.05 3.24
CA LYS A 296 32.78 -4.34 3.71
C LYS A 296 32.64 -4.49 5.23
N ARG A 297 33.14 -3.51 5.97
CA ARG A 297 33.03 -3.52 7.44
C ARG A 297 31.57 -3.65 7.89
N ARG A 298 30.63 -2.96 7.23
CA ARG A 298 29.21 -3.02 7.54
C ARG A 298 28.60 -4.41 7.28
N LEU A 299 29.00 -5.06 6.18
CA LEU A 299 28.57 -6.41 5.86
C LEU A 299 29.11 -7.42 6.88
N ASP A 300 30.40 -7.27 7.26
CA ASP A 300 31.07 -8.11 8.27
C ASP A 300 30.39 -7.96 9.64
N GLU A 301 30.09 -6.73 10.08
CA GLU A 301 29.37 -6.43 11.33
C GLU A 301 27.97 -7.09 11.37
N ARG A 302 27.35 -7.28 10.20
CA ARG A 302 26.03 -7.91 10.06
C ARG A 302 26.09 -9.40 9.75
N GLY A 303 27.27 -9.98 9.61
CA GLY A 303 27.48 -11.38 9.26
C GLY A 303 27.00 -11.75 7.85
N ILE A 304 26.95 -10.78 6.93
CA ILE A 304 26.52 -10.99 5.56
C ILE A 304 27.69 -11.46 4.72
N GLN A 305 27.56 -12.63 4.11
CA GLN A 305 28.58 -13.18 3.20
C GLN A 305 28.54 -12.44 1.87
N TYR A 306 29.70 -12.10 1.33
CA TYR A 306 29.84 -11.47 0.02
C TYR A 306 31.08 -11.97 -0.71
N MET A 307 31.08 -11.86 -2.02
CA MET A 307 32.25 -12.13 -2.86
C MET A 307 32.68 -10.82 -3.52
N LEU A 308 33.99 -10.62 -3.64
CA LEU A 308 34.58 -9.48 -4.33
C LEU A 308 35.20 -9.96 -5.65
N ASP A 309 34.83 -9.29 -6.72
CA ASP A 309 35.57 -9.37 -7.97
C ASP A 309 36.81 -8.46 -7.88
N VAL A 310 37.94 -9.06 -7.47
CA VAL A 310 39.21 -8.33 -7.26
C VAL A 310 39.72 -7.76 -8.60
N GLY A 311 39.43 -8.39 -9.73
CA GLY A 311 39.84 -7.92 -11.06
C GLY A 311 39.16 -6.59 -11.47
N SER A 312 38.04 -6.25 -10.85
CA SER A 312 37.30 -5.01 -11.09
C SER A 312 37.83 -3.80 -10.30
N LEU A 313 38.81 -3.98 -9.39
CA LEU A 313 39.24 -2.93 -8.47
C LEU A 313 40.34 -1.99 -9.03
N ASP A 314 40.78 -2.18 -10.26
CA ASP A 314 41.86 -1.39 -10.86
C ASP A 314 41.42 0.05 -11.23
N ALA A 315 40.13 0.24 -11.52
CA ALA A 315 39.55 1.52 -11.88
C ALA A 315 38.40 1.92 -10.94
N ALA A 316 38.18 3.21 -10.71
CA ALA A 316 37.08 3.73 -9.91
C ALA A 316 35.70 3.20 -10.35
N THR A 317 35.47 3.09 -11.63
CA THR A 317 34.20 2.55 -12.21
C THR A 317 33.95 1.10 -11.79
N GLY A 318 35.00 0.27 -11.77
CA GLY A 318 34.91 -1.11 -11.29
C GLY A 318 34.65 -1.16 -9.79
N VAL A 319 35.35 -0.36 -9.00
CA VAL A 319 35.12 -0.24 -7.54
C VAL A 319 33.69 0.21 -7.26
N ASN A 320 33.16 1.20 -7.97
CA ASN A 320 31.77 1.67 -7.81
C ASN A 320 30.76 0.58 -8.16
N THR A 321 31.03 -0.23 -9.19
CA THR A 321 30.16 -1.39 -9.52
C THR A 321 30.13 -2.41 -8.39
N VAL A 322 31.29 -2.70 -7.79
CA VAL A 322 31.38 -3.58 -6.60
C VAL A 322 30.62 -2.95 -5.42
N CYS A 323 30.78 -1.65 -5.17
CA CYS A 323 30.03 -0.92 -4.14
C CYS A 323 28.51 -1.06 -4.33
N HIS A 324 27.99 -0.89 -5.55
CA HIS A 324 26.57 -1.06 -5.84
C HIS A 324 26.08 -2.49 -5.54
N ASN A 325 26.86 -3.51 -5.86
CA ASN A 325 26.51 -4.89 -5.56
C ASN A 325 26.47 -5.14 -4.03
N LEU A 326 27.42 -4.57 -3.28
CA LEU A 326 27.43 -4.68 -1.81
C LEU A 326 26.29 -3.89 -1.16
N GLU A 327 25.95 -2.72 -1.69
CA GLU A 327 24.77 -1.95 -1.27
C GLU A 327 23.48 -2.69 -1.53
N GLU A 328 23.37 -3.41 -2.65
CA GLU A 328 22.21 -4.26 -2.97
C GLU A 328 22.08 -5.40 -1.92
N LEU A 329 23.20 -6.02 -1.50
CA LEU A 329 23.17 -7.04 -0.44
C LEU A 329 22.71 -6.46 0.89
N LEU A 330 23.17 -5.26 1.26
CA LEU A 330 22.70 -4.55 2.46
C LEU A 330 21.20 -4.24 2.35
N SER A 331 20.74 -3.76 1.20
CA SER A 331 19.33 -3.45 0.96
C SER A 331 18.45 -4.70 1.09
N ARG A 332 18.88 -5.84 0.52
CA ARG A 332 18.16 -7.13 0.67
C ARG A 332 18.09 -7.59 2.12
N ASN A 333 19.18 -7.43 2.88
CA ASN A 333 19.17 -7.75 4.30
C ASN A 333 18.21 -6.85 5.11
N GLU A 334 18.16 -5.54 4.79
CA GLU A 334 17.17 -4.64 5.39
C GLU A 334 15.74 -5.00 5.00
N GLU A 335 15.51 -5.44 3.76
CA GLU A 335 14.21 -5.93 3.30
C GLU A 335 13.76 -7.20 4.05
N GLU A 336 14.69 -8.12 4.35
CA GLU A 336 14.39 -9.28 5.21
C GLU A 336 14.02 -8.87 6.65
N LYS A 337 14.66 -7.85 7.19
CA LYS A 337 14.29 -7.27 8.51
C LYS A 337 12.94 -6.56 8.45
N TYR A 338 12.69 -5.83 7.37
CA TYR A 338 11.39 -5.20 7.10
C TYR A 338 10.28 -6.25 7.04
N ALA A 339 10.50 -7.36 6.33
CA ALA A 339 9.55 -8.45 6.23
C ALA A 339 9.17 -9.04 7.59
N LYS A 340 10.14 -9.25 8.46
CA LYS A 340 9.91 -9.78 9.82
C LYS A 340 9.00 -8.88 10.68
N ARG A 341 9.08 -7.55 10.47
CA ARG A 341 8.25 -6.58 11.20
C ARG A 341 6.80 -6.52 10.70
N GLN A 342 6.52 -6.98 9.47
CA GLN A 342 5.18 -6.86 8.88
C GLN A 342 4.10 -7.56 9.71
N LYS A 343 4.48 -8.63 10.42
CA LYS A 343 3.59 -9.31 11.35
C LYS A 343 3.08 -8.39 12.47
N ASP A 344 3.93 -7.50 12.98
CA ASP A 344 3.58 -6.56 14.04
C ASP A 344 2.84 -5.32 13.48
N GLU A 345 2.99 -5.05 12.18
CA GLU A 345 2.39 -3.92 11.47
C GLU A 345 1.06 -4.28 10.77
N TRP A 346 0.47 -5.43 11.06
CA TRP A 346 -0.71 -5.93 10.38
C TRP A 346 -1.92 -4.97 10.39
N LEU A 347 -2.11 -4.21 11.48
CA LEU A 347 -3.17 -3.19 11.56
C LEU A 347 -2.97 -2.07 10.54
N GLU A 348 -1.73 -1.61 10.37
CA GLU A 348 -1.41 -0.59 9.37
C GLU A 348 -1.64 -1.12 7.95
N ILE A 349 -1.27 -2.39 7.69
CA ILE A 349 -1.53 -3.03 6.39
C ILE A 349 -3.04 -3.08 6.11
N ALA A 350 -3.85 -3.46 7.10
CA ALA A 350 -5.31 -3.46 6.99
C ALA A 350 -5.86 -2.06 6.72
N ASP A 351 -5.30 -1.04 7.37
CA ASP A 351 -5.70 0.36 7.18
C ASP A 351 -5.38 0.87 5.76
N TYR A 352 -4.27 0.46 5.16
CA TYR A 352 -3.98 0.73 3.75
C TYR A 352 -4.99 0.04 2.81
N MET A 353 -5.36 -1.21 3.11
CA MET A 353 -6.42 -1.89 2.36
C MET A 353 -7.77 -1.15 2.48
N ASP A 354 -8.13 -0.66 3.67
CA ASP A 354 -9.35 0.12 3.89
C ASP A 354 -9.35 1.43 3.09
N LEU A 355 -8.20 2.10 2.97
CA LEU A 355 -8.05 3.27 2.10
C LEU A 355 -8.30 2.93 0.63
N LEU A 356 -7.76 1.80 0.14
CA LEU A 356 -7.96 1.34 -1.24
C LEU A 356 -9.42 0.95 -1.50
N ILE A 357 -10.05 0.20 -0.58
CA ILE A 357 -11.47 -0.21 -0.67
C ILE A 357 -12.38 1.02 -0.71
N THR A 358 -12.12 2.00 0.16
CA THR A 358 -12.96 3.20 0.28
C THR A 358 -12.58 4.32 -0.69
N LYS A 359 -11.54 4.12 -1.51
CA LYS A 359 -10.97 5.12 -2.45
C LYS A 359 -10.57 6.43 -1.75
N ARG A 360 -10.18 6.36 -0.47
CA ARG A 360 -9.67 7.49 0.31
C ARG A 360 -8.15 7.55 0.21
N SER A 361 -7.61 8.75 0.31
CA SER A 361 -6.16 8.97 0.17
C SER A 361 -5.41 9.07 1.50
N VAL A 362 -6.08 9.27 2.62
CA VAL A 362 -5.43 9.55 3.91
C VAL A 362 -6.24 8.97 5.05
N LYS A 363 -5.55 8.36 6.02
CA LYS A 363 -6.06 8.03 7.35
C LYS A 363 -5.17 8.71 8.40
N GLN A 364 -5.79 9.42 9.33
CA GLN A 364 -5.14 10.05 10.48
C GLN A 364 -5.30 9.16 11.71
N TYR A 365 -4.29 9.08 12.56
CA TYR A 365 -4.32 8.43 13.87
C TYR A 365 -4.28 9.48 15.00
N ASP A 366 -4.69 9.09 16.17
CA ASP A 366 -4.74 9.98 17.34
C ASP A 366 -3.34 10.40 17.83
N ASP A 367 -2.32 9.60 17.56
CA ASP A 367 -0.91 9.81 17.92
C ASP A 367 -0.11 10.65 16.90
N ASP A 368 -0.76 11.42 16.06
CA ASP A 368 -0.17 12.24 14.99
C ASP A 368 0.43 11.46 13.81
N ARG A 369 0.38 10.13 13.80
CA ARG A 369 0.70 9.35 12.60
C ARG A 369 -0.37 9.55 11.55
N GLU A 370 0.04 9.46 10.30
CA GLU A 370 -0.88 9.36 9.18
C GLU A 370 -0.32 8.35 8.16
N ILE A 371 -1.21 7.63 7.53
CA ILE A 371 -0.91 6.88 6.32
C ILE A 371 -1.55 7.57 5.13
N LYS A 372 -0.85 7.53 4.00
CA LYS A 372 -1.28 8.22 2.79
C LYS A 372 -1.01 7.38 1.55
N ILE A 373 -2.01 7.28 0.69
CA ILE A 373 -1.88 6.74 -0.67
C ILE A 373 -1.97 7.91 -1.63
N PRO A 374 -0.91 8.26 -2.37
CA PRO A 374 -1.02 9.23 -3.45
C PRO A 374 -2.00 8.69 -4.50
N LYS A 375 -2.91 9.54 -4.97
CA LYS A 375 -4.02 9.13 -5.83
C LYS A 375 -3.55 8.43 -7.11
N GLU A 376 -2.47 8.93 -7.68
CA GLU A 376 -1.86 8.43 -8.92
C GLU A 376 -1.05 7.14 -8.72
N GLU A 377 -0.81 6.74 -7.48
CA GLU A 377 0.03 5.59 -7.11
C GLU A 377 -0.82 4.44 -6.51
N ALA A 378 -2.14 4.56 -6.50
CA ALA A 378 -3.04 3.60 -5.83
C ALA A 378 -2.84 2.16 -6.31
N ALA A 379 -2.58 1.93 -7.61
CA ALA A 379 -2.30 0.59 -8.14
C ALA A 379 -1.01 -0.01 -7.55
N ALA A 380 0.08 0.76 -7.52
CA ALA A 380 1.33 0.32 -6.92
C ALA A 380 1.19 0.04 -5.41
N TYR A 381 0.40 0.87 -4.72
CA TYR A 381 0.08 0.64 -3.31
C TYR A 381 -0.78 -0.61 -3.08
N MET A 382 -1.61 -1.01 -4.04
CA MET A 382 -2.38 -2.26 -3.94
C MET A 382 -1.46 -3.49 -4.01
N GLU A 383 -0.56 -3.55 -4.99
CA GLU A 383 0.47 -4.60 -5.08
C GLU A 383 1.32 -4.64 -3.81
N TRP A 384 1.77 -3.47 -3.34
CA TRP A 384 2.57 -3.34 -2.13
C TRP A 384 1.83 -3.77 -0.85
N CYS A 385 0.54 -3.46 -0.71
CA CYS A 385 -0.28 -3.91 0.41
C CYS A 385 -0.39 -5.44 0.45
N LEU A 386 -0.63 -6.07 -0.70
CA LEU A 386 -0.70 -7.52 -0.78
C LEU A 386 0.66 -8.15 -0.48
N TRP A 387 1.75 -7.61 -1.03
CA TRP A 387 3.11 -8.05 -0.68
C TRP A 387 3.35 -8.00 0.83
N ARG A 388 3.07 -6.87 1.49
CA ARG A 388 3.19 -6.74 2.95
C ARG A 388 2.32 -7.76 3.70
N ALA A 389 1.10 -7.99 3.24
CA ALA A 389 0.20 -8.96 3.84
C ALA A 389 0.75 -10.39 3.77
N PHE A 390 1.30 -10.80 2.60
CA PHE A 390 1.93 -12.10 2.45
C PHE A 390 3.20 -12.23 3.29
N LEU A 391 4.02 -11.18 3.39
CA LEU A 391 5.17 -11.14 4.31
C LEU A 391 4.74 -11.25 5.79
N ALA A 392 3.66 -10.57 6.16
CA ALA A 392 3.14 -10.62 7.53
C ALA A 392 2.68 -12.03 7.93
N MET A 393 2.12 -12.80 7.01
CA MET A 393 1.74 -14.19 7.25
C MET A 393 2.97 -15.12 7.49
N ASN A 394 4.17 -14.68 7.11
CA ASN A 394 5.49 -15.24 7.45
C ASN A 394 5.65 -16.76 7.21
N THR A 395 5.09 -17.26 6.13
CA THR A 395 5.10 -18.70 5.79
C THR A 395 5.73 -18.98 4.45
N LEU A 396 6.37 -17.99 3.84
CA LEU A 396 6.96 -18.07 2.52
C LEU A 396 8.35 -18.68 2.56
N GLU A 397 8.68 -19.53 1.57
CA GLU A 397 10.02 -20.05 1.37
C GLU A 397 10.93 -19.10 0.59
N ASN A 398 10.35 -18.35 -0.35
CA ASN A 398 11.11 -17.38 -1.12
C ASN A 398 11.34 -16.07 -0.33
N LYS A 399 12.42 -15.39 -0.69
CA LYS A 399 12.85 -14.16 -0.03
C LYS A 399 11.90 -12.98 -0.37
N PRO A 400 11.79 -11.96 0.50
CA PRO A 400 10.88 -10.83 0.28
C PRO A 400 11.03 -10.17 -1.10
N TYR A 401 12.27 -9.99 -1.56
CA TYR A 401 12.59 -9.40 -2.87
C TYR A 401 12.29 -10.34 -4.06
N GLU A 402 12.08 -11.64 -3.83
CA GLU A 402 11.67 -12.62 -4.85
C GLU A 402 10.16 -12.75 -4.94
N VAL A 403 9.42 -12.33 -3.87
CA VAL A 403 7.95 -12.34 -3.87
C VAL A 403 7.42 -11.23 -4.77
N ARG A 404 7.97 -10.04 -4.67
CA ARG A 404 7.54 -8.86 -5.44
C ARG A 404 8.28 -8.74 -6.77
N ARG A 405 7.61 -8.15 -7.76
CA ARG A 405 8.25 -7.74 -9.02
C ARG A 405 8.32 -6.23 -9.20
N PHE A 406 7.49 -5.49 -8.47
CA PHE A 406 7.61 -4.04 -8.42
C PHE A 406 8.85 -3.61 -7.64
N LYS A 407 9.35 -2.40 -7.93
CA LYS A 407 10.49 -1.81 -7.21
C LYS A 407 10.02 -1.09 -5.95
N VAL A 408 10.84 -1.13 -4.92
CA VAL A 408 10.67 -0.34 -3.69
C VAL A 408 11.80 0.68 -3.54
N ASP A 409 11.52 1.77 -2.86
CA ASP A 409 12.55 2.73 -2.46
C ASP A 409 13.28 2.28 -1.19
N GLN A 410 14.23 3.09 -0.70
CA GLN A 410 15.01 2.80 0.51
C GLN A 410 14.18 2.76 1.80
N ASP A 411 12.94 3.20 1.76
CA ASP A 411 11.97 3.13 2.86
C ASP A 411 10.94 2.01 2.66
N PHE A 412 11.14 1.16 1.64
CA PHE A 412 10.29 0.05 1.20
C PHE A 412 8.88 0.48 0.73
N PHE A 413 8.69 1.74 0.32
CA PHE A 413 7.47 2.16 -0.37
C PHE A 413 7.53 1.80 -1.86
N PRO A 414 6.38 1.56 -2.51
CA PRO A 414 6.35 1.18 -3.90
C PRO A 414 6.79 2.34 -4.78
N VAL A 415 7.65 2.06 -5.76
CA VAL A 415 8.11 3.03 -6.76
C VAL A 415 7.16 3.08 -7.96
N GLY A 416 6.55 1.96 -8.29
CA GLY A 416 5.61 1.78 -9.38
C GLY A 416 5.01 0.38 -9.31
N THR A 417 4.22 0.02 -10.31
CA THR A 417 3.64 -1.32 -10.45
C THR A 417 4.66 -2.33 -10.98
N ALA A 418 4.36 -3.61 -10.85
CA ALA A 418 5.13 -4.69 -11.43
C ALA A 418 5.22 -4.55 -12.96
N PRO A 419 6.36 -4.91 -13.59
CA PRO A 419 6.47 -4.92 -15.06
C PRO A 419 5.53 -5.97 -15.68
N GLY A 420 4.81 -5.60 -16.74
CA GLY A 420 3.75 -6.40 -17.37
C GLY A 420 4.15 -7.72 -18.05
N ARG A 421 5.33 -8.27 -17.78
CA ARG A 421 5.82 -9.54 -18.33
C ARG A 421 5.90 -10.65 -17.29
N GLY A 422 4.93 -10.75 -16.40
CA GLY A 422 4.84 -11.77 -15.37
C GLY A 422 3.98 -11.30 -14.20
N PRO A 423 3.77 -12.14 -13.17
CA PRO A 423 2.84 -11.87 -12.10
C PRO A 423 3.23 -10.64 -11.28
N ASP A 424 2.25 -10.02 -10.61
CA ASP A 424 2.52 -8.92 -9.69
C ASP A 424 3.34 -9.41 -8.49
N LEU A 425 2.93 -10.55 -7.91
CA LEU A 425 3.62 -11.21 -6.81
C LEU A 425 3.67 -12.73 -7.04
N LEU A 426 4.71 -13.37 -6.52
CA LEU A 426 4.86 -14.82 -6.50
C LEU A 426 5.20 -15.30 -5.09
N ALA A 427 4.26 -15.93 -4.41
CA ALA A 427 4.45 -16.53 -3.10
C ALA A 427 4.75 -18.04 -3.24
N ARG A 428 5.89 -18.49 -2.70
CA ARG A 428 6.29 -19.91 -2.72
C ARG A 428 6.16 -20.51 -1.34
N TYR A 429 5.52 -21.68 -1.31
CA TYR A 429 5.35 -22.51 -0.13
C TYR A 429 6.02 -23.87 -0.39
N SER A 430 6.19 -24.68 0.64
CA SER A 430 6.84 -25.99 0.53
C SER A 430 6.11 -26.96 -0.42
N ASP A 431 4.80 -26.81 -0.56
CA ASP A 431 3.94 -27.74 -1.30
C ASP A 431 3.22 -27.10 -2.50
N CYS A 432 3.36 -25.79 -2.70
CA CYS A 432 2.73 -25.09 -3.83
C CYS A 432 3.33 -23.71 -4.08
N SER A 433 3.01 -23.15 -5.23
CA SER A 433 3.22 -21.73 -5.57
C SER A 433 1.89 -21.01 -5.73
N VAL A 434 1.82 -19.75 -5.30
CA VAL A 434 0.66 -18.89 -5.48
C VAL A 434 1.08 -17.66 -6.28
N VAL A 435 0.50 -17.55 -7.47
CA VAL A 435 0.59 -16.35 -8.32
C VAL A 435 -0.48 -15.37 -7.87
N ILE A 436 -0.10 -14.17 -7.46
CA ILE A 436 -1.02 -13.15 -7.00
C ILE A 436 -1.05 -12.02 -8.04
N GLU A 437 -2.24 -11.72 -8.51
CA GLU A 437 -2.52 -10.65 -9.46
C GLU A 437 -3.54 -9.68 -8.86
N VAL A 438 -3.30 -8.39 -8.99
CA VAL A 438 -4.14 -7.38 -8.36
C VAL A 438 -4.55 -6.30 -9.36
N THR A 439 -5.79 -5.85 -9.28
CA THR A 439 -6.25 -4.73 -10.10
C THR A 439 -7.20 -3.81 -9.34
N LEU A 440 -7.13 -2.52 -9.64
CA LEU A 440 -8.13 -1.54 -9.22
C LEU A 440 -9.28 -1.40 -10.22
N SER A 441 -9.21 -2.10 -11.37
CA SER A 441 -10.29 -2.09 -12.36
C SER A 441 -11.55 -2.70 -11.75
N ASP A 442 -12.65 -1.95 -11.83
CA ASP A 442 -13.99 -2.35 -11.38
C ASP A 442 -15.01 -2.27 -12.53
N SER A 443 -14.52 -2.13 -13.77
CA SER A 443 -15.36 -1.96 -14.95
C SER A 443 -15.72 -3.30 -15.60
N SER A 444 -16.76 -3.31 -16.43
CA SER A 444 -17.14 -4.45 -17.27
C SER A 444 -16.07 -4.87 -18.29
N ARG A 445 -14.97 -4.13 -18.40
CA ARG A 445 -13.79 -4.48 -19.23
C ARG A 445 -12.73 -5.27 -18.47
N GLN A 446 -12.95 -5.56 -17.18
CA GLN A 446 -11.98 -6.27 -16.33
C GLN A 446 -11.55 -7.59 -16.95
N GLU A 447 -12.49 -8.38 -17.48
CA GLU A 447 -12.18 -9.65 -18.16
C GLU A 447 -11.25 -9.44 -19.36
N ALA A 448 -11.56 -8.46 -20.22
CA ALA A 448 -10.77 -8.17 -21.42
C ALA A 448 -9.36 -7.66 -21.10
N MET A 449 -9.18 -7.00 -19.96
CA MET A 449 -7.90 -6.43 -19.52
C MET A 449 -7.04 -7.43 -18.73
N GLU A 450 -7.66 -8.25 -17.89
CA GLU A 450 -6.99 -9.09 -16.90
C GLU A 450 -7.14 -10.59 -17.17
N GLY A 451 -8.19 -11.00 -17.87
CA GLY A 451 -8.50 -12.42 -18.04
C GLY A 451 -7.41 -13.23 -18.75
N GLU A 452 -6.81 -12.69 -19.84
CA GLU A 452 -5.69 -13.32 -20.54
C GLU A 452 -4.38 -13.18 -19.77
N PRO A 453 -3.96 -11.98 -19.34
CA PRO A 453 -2.69 -11.81 -18.63
C PRO A 453 -2.57 -12.70 -17.40
N VAL A 454 -3.59 -12.73 -16.55
CA VAL A 454 -3.59 -13.55 -15.32
C VAL A 454 -3.44 -15.03 -15.65
N ARG A 455 -4.21 -15.56 -16.60
CA ARG A 455 -4.10 -16.97 -17.01
C ARG A 455 -2.72 -17.30 -17.58
N ARG A 456 -2.15 -16.42 -18.39
CA ARG A 456 -0.81 -16.57 -18.94
C ARG A 456 0.25 -16.62 -17.83
N HIS A 457 0.20 -15.70 -16.87
CA HIS A 457 1.17 -15.67 -15.77
C HIS A 457 1.06 -16.91 -14.88
N VAL A 458 -0.15 -17.37 -14.55
CA VAL A 458 -0.35 -18.61 -13.79
C VAL A 458 0.17 -19.82 -14.57
N SER A 459 -0.11 -19.90 -15.88
CA SER A 459 0.39 -20.97 -16.73
C SER A 459 1.92 -20.98 -16.85
N ASP A 460 2.53 -19.79 -17.05
CA ASP A 460 3.98 -19.67 -17.17
C ASP A 460 4.69 -20.15 -15.89
N VAL A 461 4.14 -19.84 -14.71
CA VAL A 461 4.68 -20.32 -13.44
C VAL A 461 4.45 -21.83 -13.31
N ALA A 462 3.23 -22.32 -13.59
CA ALA A 462 2.90 -23.74 -13.47
C ALA A 462 3.74 -24.64 -14.37
N GLN A 463 4.19 -24.16 -15.52
CA GLN A 463 5.07 -24.92 -16.44
C GLN A 463 6.53 -24.98 -15.95
N ASN A 464 6.95 -24.03 -15.12
CA ASN A 464 8.33 -23.93 -14.63
C ASN A 464 8.50 -24.47 -13.20
N ASP A 465 7.41 -24.62 -12.44
CA ASP A 465 7.44 -25.12 -11.07
C ASP A 465 7.17 -26.64 -11.02
N SER A 466 7.83 -27.31 -10.08
CA SER A 466 7.62 -28.72 -9.81
C SER A 466 6.46 -29.02 -8.86
N VAL A 467 5.86 -28.00 -8.28
CA VAL A 467 4.76 -28.09 -7.33
C VAL A 467 3.48 -27.48 -7.93
N PRO A 468 2.29 -27.83 -7.41
CA PRO A 468 1.03 -27.22 -7.87
C PRO A 468 1.05 -25.70 -7.78
N THR A 469 0.51 -25.03 -8.79
CA THR A 469 0.41 -23.57 -8.85
C THR A 469 -1.04 -23.12 -8.78
N TYR A 470 -1.34 -22.22 -7.86
CA TYR A 470 -2.63 -21.56 -7.72
C TYR A 470 -2.53 -20.10 -8.14
N GLY A 471 -3.58 -19.55 -8.73
CA GLY A 471 -3.74 -18.13 -8.96
C GLY A 471 -4.66 -17.53 -7.90
N LEU A 472 -4.28 -16.39 -7.36
CA LEU A 472 -5.12 -15.52 -6.53
C LEU A 472 -5.28 -14.19 -7.25
N PHE A 473 -6.49 -13.93 -7.75
CA PHE A 473 -6.82 -12.65 -8.34
C PHE A 473 -7.55 -11.77 -7.32
N VAL A 474 -7.06 -10.56 -7.08
CA VAL A 474 -7.66 -9.65 -6.09
C VAL A 474 -8.03 -8.32 -6.74
N ALA A 475 -9.31 -7.93 -6.62
CA ALA A 475 -9.83 -6.68 -7.15
C ALA A 475 -10.77 -6.01 -6.13
N ASN A 476 -11.03 -4.70 -6.25
CA ASN A 476 -12.05 -4.06 -5.41
C ASN A 476 -13.44 -4.65 -5.66
N HIS A 477 -13.74 -4.93 -6.92
CA HIS A 477 -14.93 -5.65 -7.36
C HIS A 477 -14.50 -6.66 -8.44
N VAL A 478 -15.01 -7.88 -8.38
CA VAL A 478 -14.74 -8.90 -9.40
C VAL A 478 -15.97 -9.00 -10.32
N ASP A 479 -15.76 -8.73 -11.60
CA ASP A 479 -16.81 -8.85 -12.62
C ASP A 479 -17.18 -10.32 -12.89
N THR A 480 -18.44 -10.61 -13.11
CA THR A 480 -18.94 -11.98 -13.30
C THR A 480 -18.32 -12.68 -14.51
N ASN A 481 -18.00 -11.96 -15.60
CA ASN A 481 -17.34 -12.56 -16.76
C ASN A 481 -15.89 -12.91 -16.42
N THR A 482 -15.22 -12.12 -15.61
CA THR A 482 -13.89 -12.45 -15.05
C THR A 482 -13.95 -13.71 -14.18
N VAL A 483 -14.99 -13.84 -13.33
CA VAL A 483 -15.24 -15.05 -12.54
C VAL A 483 -15.44 -16.26 -13.46
N GLU A 484 -16.23 -16.16 -14.54
CA GLU A 484 -16.47 -17.24 -15.48
C GLU A 484 -15.18 -17.67 -16.19
N THR A 485 -14.38 -16.69 -16.63
CA THR A 485 -13.08 -16.96 -17.26
C THR A 485 -12.15 -17.77 -16.33
N PHE A 486 -12.12 -17.45 -15.05
CA PHE A 486 -11.28 -18.18 -14.07
C PHE A 486 -11.92 -19.50 -13.62
N ARG A 487 -13.26 -19.57 -13.57
CA ARG A 487 -13.99 -20.80 -13.26
C ARG A 487 -13.74 -21.88 -14.29
N THR A 488 -13.81 -21.54 -15.57
CA THR A 488 -13.51 -22.48 -16.65
C THR A 488 -12.02 -22.81 -16.70
N GLY A 489 -11.17 -21.80 -16.49
CA GLY A 489 -9.72 -21.91 -16.32
C GLY A 489 -9.00 -22.57 -17.48
N THR A 490 -9.66 -22.75 -18.65
CA THR A 490 -9.05 -23.45 -19.79
C THR A 490 -7.94 -22.61 -20.41
N TRP A 491 -6.79 -23.25 -20.61
CA TRP A 491 -5.61 -22.67 -21.23
C TRP A 491 -4.88 -23.69 -22.10
N TYR A 492 -4.17 -23.24 -23.12
CA TYR A 492 -3.23 -24.05 -23.89
C TYR A 492 -1.81 -23.58 -23.65
N THR A 493 -0.92 -24.49 -23.29
CA THR A 493 0.52 -24.21 -23.13
C THR A 493 1.15 -23.88 -24.47
N ARG A 494 2.42 -23.47 -24.48
CA ARG A 494 3.18 -23.23 -25.71
C ARG A 494 3.33 -24.47 -26.60
N ASP A 495 3.22 -25.66 -26.00
CA ASP A 495 3.28 -26.94 -26.68
C ASP A 495 1.89 -27.48 -27.06
N ASP A 496 0.87 -26.61 -27.13
CA ASP A 496 -0.52 -26.92 -27.47
C ASP A 496 -1.19 -27.96 -26.54
N VAL A 497 -0.66 -28.12 -25.33
CA VAL A 497 -1.29 -28.97 -24.32
C VAL A 497 -2.39 -28.21 -23.59
N LYS A 498 -3.60 -28.77 -23.65
CA LYS A 498 -4.76 -28.22 -22.93
C LYS A 498 -4.57 -28.48 -21.43
N THR A 499 -4.63 -27.42 -20.65
CA THR A 499 -4.57 -27.46 -19.18
C THR A 499 -5.74 -26.70 -18.57
N ARG A 500 -5.98 -26.95 -17.30
CA ARG A 500 -6.93 -26.17 -16.51
C ARG A 500 -6.19 -25.49 -15.36
N LEU A 501 -6.33 -24.18 -15.28
CA LEU A 501 -5.66 -23.36 -14.28
C LEU A 501 -6.56 -23.22 -13.04
N ASP A 502 -5.95 -23.20 -11.87
CA ASP A 502 -6.60 -23.06 -10.57
C ASP A 502 -6.50 -21.62 -10.09
N ILE A 503 -7.41 -20.75 -10.55
CA ILE A 503 -7.43 -19.34 -10.24
C ILE A 503 -8.67 -19.01 -9.41
N VAL A 504 -8.47 -18.36 -8.26
CA VAL A 504 -9.55 -17.96 -7.33
C VAL A 504 -9.63 -16.44 -7.28
N PRO A 505 -10.77 -15.87 -7.67
CA PRO A 505 -11.00 -14.43 -7.54
C PRO A 505 -11.55 -14.08 -6.15
N LEU A 506 -10.91 -13.12 -5.49
CA LEU A 506 -11.38 -12.52 -4.23
C LEU A 506 -11.57 -11.00 -4.39
N SER A 507 -12.58 -10.45 -3.73
CA SER A 507 -12.58 -9.01 -3.54
C SER A 507 -11.51 -8.60 -2.52
N LEU A 508 -10.97 -7.38 -2.66
CA LEU A 508 -10.01 -6.85 -1.68
C LEU A 508 -10.61 -6.79 -0.27
N ARG A 509 -11.93 -6.58 -0.16
CA ARG A 509 -12.65 -6.64 1.12
C ARG A 509 -12.62 -8.04 1.73
N GLN A 510 -12.90 -9.09 0.94
CA GLN A 510 -12.83 -10.48 1.41
C GLN A 510 -11.42 -10.85 1.86
N PHE A 511 -10.40 -10.46 1.09
CA PHE A 511 -9.01 -10.69 1.46
C PHE A 511 -8.62 -9.92 2.74
N ARG A 512 -9.02 -8.65 2.85
CA ARG A 512 -8.78 -7.82 4.04
C ARG A 512 -9.46 -8.41 5.29
N ASP A 513 -10.69 -8.86 5.19
CA ASP A 513 -11.42 -9.44 6.31
C ASP A 513 -10.79 -10.78 6.75
N TYR A 514 -10.38 -11.61 5.79
CA TYR A 514 -9.56 -12.78 6.06
C TYR A 514 -8.27 -12.42 6.81
N PHE A 515 -7.47 -11.50 6.26
CA PHE A 515 -6.20 -11.04 6.83
C PHE A 515 -6.37 -10.53 8.27
N VAL A 516 -7.30 -9.61 8.50
CA VAL A 516 -7.59 -9.07 9.84
C VAL A 516 -7.97 -10.18 10.82
N THR A 517 -8.78 -11.13 10.37
CA THR A 517 -9.27 -12.21 11.25
C THR A 517 -8.15 -13.14 11.69
N ILE A 518 -7.24 -13.55 10.79
CA ILE A 518 -6.13 -14.43 11.18
C ILE A 518 -5.18 -13.75 12.18
N PHE A 519 -4.98 -12.44 12.08
CA PHE A 519 -4.14 -11.70 13.03
C PHE A 519 -4.87 -11.40 14.35
N LYS A 520 -6.11 -10.96 14.28
CA LYS A 520 -6.92 -10.61 15.47
C LYS A 520 -7.15 -11.80 16.41
N TYR A 521 -7.31 -13.00 15.86
CA TYR A 521 -7.61 -14.20 16.63
C TYR A 521 -6.41 -15.14 16.83
N GLY A 522 -5.20 -14.69 16.55
CA GLY A 522 -3.95 -15.22 17.05
C GLY A 522 -3.51 -16.61 16.54
N ARG A 523 -4.14 -17.13 15.51
CA ARG A 523 -3.80 -18.44 14.90
C ARG A 523 -3.61 -18.32 13.40
N HIS A 524 -2.52 -17.68 13.00
CA HIS A 524 -2.06 -17.76 11.62
C HIS A 524 -1.15 -18.99 11.50
N GLU A 525 -1.71 -20.07 11.00
CA GLU A 525 -0.96 -21.27 10.67
C GLU A 525 -0.46 -21.16 9.23
N SER A 526 0.75 -21.71 8.99
CA SER A 526 1.31 -21.76 7.64
C SER A 526 0.36 -22.51 6.71
N GLY A 527 0.07 -21.94 5.54
CA GLY A 527 -0.72 -22.60 4.51
C GLY A 527 -2.22 -22.35 4.53
N GLU A 528 -2.78 -21.65 5.52
CA GLU A 528 -4.24 -21.45 5.59
C GLU A 528 -4.84 -20.73 4.38
N ILE A 529 -4.12 -19.76 3.77
CA ILE A 529 -4.55 -19.14 2.53
C ILE A 529 -4.60 -20.17 1.39
N VAL A 530 -3.62 -21.08 1.35
CA VAL A 530 -3.56 -22.15 0.36
C VAL A 530 -4.74 -23.11 0.53
N ASP A 531 -5.10 -23.47 1.75
CA ASP A 531 -6.26 -24.32 2.04
C ASP A 531 -7.58 -23.64 1.61
N LEU A 532 -7.70 -22.32 1.84
CA LEU A 532 -8.83 -21.57 1.32
C LEU A 532 -8.90 -21.62 -0.20
N LEU A 533 -7.77 -21.43 -0.91
CA LEU A 533 -7.72 -21.51 -2.36
C LEU A 533 -8.10 -22.92 -2.85
N LYS A 534 -7.56 -23.98 -2.25
CA LYS A 534 -7.89 -25.38 -2.55
C LYS A 534 -9.40 -25.63 -2.41
N GLN A 535 -10.00 -25.18 -1.31
CA GLN A 535 -11.44 -25.31 -1.05
C GLN A 535 -12.29 -24.59 -2.10
N CYS A 536 -11.91 -23.37 -2.50
CA CYS A 536 -12.61 -22.60 -3.53
C CYS A 536 -12.53 -23.29 -4.90
N VAL A 537 -11.36 -23.84 -5.26
CA VAL A 537 -11.15 -24.57 -6.52
C VAL A 537 -12.02 -25.83 -6.59
N VAL A 538 -12.08 -26.61 -5.52
CA VAL A 538 -12.91 -27.85 -5.48
C VAL A 538 -14.39 -27.55 -5.72
N SER A 539 -14.90 -26.42 -5.24
CA SER A 539 -16.30 -26.07 -5.36
C SER A 539 -16.72 -25.53 -6.73
N ARG A 540 -15.77 -25.15 -7.60
CA ARG A 540 -16.06 -24.40 -8.85
C ARG A 540 -16.91 -25.17 -9.86
N ASP A 541 -16.79 -26.49 -9.94
CA ASP A 541 -17.50 -27.32 -10.91
C ASP A 541 -18.97 -27.58 -10.52
N SER A 542 -19.33 -27.27 -9.29
CA SER A 542 -20.67 -27.45 -8.77
C SER A 542 -21.59 -26.23 -8.99
N TYR A 543 -21.04 -25.14 -9.53
CA TYR A 543 -21.73 -23.84 -9.61
C TYR A 543 -21.48 -23.14 -10.96
N GLU A 544 -22.40 -22.29 -11.37
CA GLU A 544 -22.19 -21.26 -12.38
C GLU A 544 -21.41 -20.05 -11.77
N ALA A 545 -20.93 -19.12 -12.60
CA ALA A 545 -20.04 -18.06 -12.15
C ALA A 545 -20.59 -17.21 -10.99
N PRO A 546 -21.84 -16.73 -11.01
CA PRO A 546 -22.38 -15.95 -9.88
C PRO A 546 -22.47 -16.80 -8.60
N GLU A 547 -22.87 -18.06 -8.73
CA GLU A 547 -23.02 -18.99 -7.61
C GLU A 547 -21.65 -19.38 -7.04
N TRP A 548 -20.66 -19.56 -7.90
CA TRP A 548 -19.29 -19.84 -7.45
C TRP A 548 -18.68 -18.66 -6.72
N GLN A 549 -18.93 -17.43 -7.19
CA GLN A 549 -18.51 -16.22 -6.48
C GLN A 549 -19.12 -16.15 -5.07
N TRP A 550 -20.37 -16.57 -4.92
CA TRP A 550 -21.03 -16.70 -3.63
C TRP A 550 -20.43 -17.82 -2.77
N ALA A 551 -20.10 -18.97 -3.38
CA ALA A 551 -19.47 -20.08 -2.70
C ALA A 551 -18.07 -19.70 -2.16
N ILE A 552 -17.30 -18.91 -2.93
CA ILE A 552 -16.04 -18.31 -2.47
C ILE A 552 -16.28 -17.43 -1.24
N GLY A 553 -17.25 -16.54 -1.28
CA GLY A 553 -17.64 -15.70 -0.13
C GLY A 553 -17.98 -16.51 1.11
N ARG A 554 -18.76 -17.61 0.95
CA ARG A 554 -19.09 -18.53 2.04
C ARG A 554 -17.86 -19.24 2.58
N SER A 555 -16.92 -19.66 1.73
CA SER A 555 -15.66 -20.29 2.17
C SER A 555 -14.84 -19.33 3.02
N VAL A 556 -14.70 -18.07 2.59
CA VAL A 556 -14.06 -17.02 3.41
C VAL A 556 -14.78 -16.86 4.75
N SER A 557 -16.10 -16.64 4.73
CA SER A 557 -16.91 -16.47 5.95
C SER A 557 -16.80 -17.66 6.90
N SER A 558 -16.77 -18.88 6.38
CA SER A 558 -16.59 -20.09 7.18
C SER A 558 -15.23 -20.13 7.89
N VAL A 559 -14.15 -19.74 7.21
CA VAL A 559 -12.82 -19.60 7.84
C VAL A 559 -12.86 -18.55 8.95
N LEU A 560 -13.48 -17.38 8.69
CA LEU A 560 -13.62 -16.30 9.66
C LEU A 560 -14.39 -16.77 10.91
N ALA A 561 -15.52 -17.45 10.72
CA ALA A 561 -16.34 -17.97 11.80
C ALA A 561 -15.59 -19.04 12.62
N ARG A 562 -14.89 -19.98 11.96
CA ARG A 562 -14.08 -20.99 12.63
C ARG A 562 -12.99 -20.39 13.50
N LYS A 563 -12.28 -19.36 13.01
CA LYS A 563 -11.23 -18.68 13.77
C LYS A 563 -11.78 -17.93 14.97
N ARG A 564 -12.86 -17.19 14.79
CA ARG A 564 -13.56 -16.51 15.89
C ARG A 564 -13.99 -17.48 16.99
N ARG A 565 -14.57 -18.63 16.63
CA ARG A 565 -14.97 -19.66 17.60
C ARG A 565 -13.76 -20.24 18.35
N ALA A 566 -12.68 -20.54 17.66
CA ALA A 566 -11.49 -21.14 18.29
C ALA A 566 -10.85 -20.24 19.36
N SER A 567 -11.12 -18.93 19.34
CA SER A 567 -10.63 -17.96 20.32
C SER A 567 -11.60 -17.70 21.48
N MET A 568 -12.83 -18.26 21.43
CA MET A 568 -13.86 -18.02 22.44
C MET A 568 -13.85 -19.13 23.51
N VAL A 569 -14.06 -18.75 24.77
CA VAL A 569 -14.23 -19.70 25.86
C VAL A 569 -15.69 -20.16 25.87
N ILE A 570 -15.93 -21.38 25.43
CA ILE A 570 -17.25 -22.04 25.43
C ILE A 570 -17.13 -23.29 26.30
N LEU A 571 -17.94 -23.37 27.34
CA LEU A 571 -17.96 -24.44 28.33
C LEU A 571 -19.30 -25.15 28.30
N ASP A 572 -19.32 -26.45 28.60
CA ASP A 572 -20.57 -27.22 28.74
C ASP A 572 -21.26 -26.88 30.04
N GLU A 573 -20.50 -26.63 31.11
CA GLU A 573 -20.99 -26.22 32.43
C GLU A 573 -20.16 -25.07 33.00
N VAL A 574 -20.78 -24.21 33.81
CA VAL A 574 -20.18 -23.04 34.45
C VAL A 574 -20.76 -22.92 35.87
N ASP A 575 -19.96 -22.42 36.81
CA ASP A 575 -20.38 -22.17 38.17
C ASP A 575 -21.61 -21.26 38.24
N ALA A 576 -22.52 -21.52 39.16
CA ALA A 576 -23.80 -20.82 39.27
C ALA A 576 -23.62 -19.29 39.46
N GLU A 577 -22.53 -18.87 40.11
CA GLU A 577 -22.19 -17.46 40.34
C GLU A 577 -21.71 -16.74 39.08
N GLU A 578 -21.18 -17.47 38.11
CA GLU A 578 -20.71 -16.92 36.82
C GLU A 578 -21.81 -16.89 35.75
N LYS A 579 -22.87 -17.71 35.90
CA LYS A 579 -24.02 -17.70 34.99
C LYS A 579 -24.72 -16.34 35.05
N PHE A 580 -24.98 -15.76 33.85
CA PHE A 580 -25.61 -14.44 33.68
C PHE A 580 -24.83 -13.26 34.30
N ASN A 581 -23.57 -13.48 34.66
CA ASN A 581 -22.67 -12.48 35.18
C ASN A 581 -21.49 -12.29 34.22
N SER A 582 -20.75 -13.35 33.96
CA SER A 582 -19.64 -13.39 32.99
C SER A 582 -19.87 -14.37 31.83
N PHE A 583 -20.87 -15.26 31.97
CA PHE A 583 -21.25 -16.21 30.92
C PHE A 583 -22.74 -16.11 30.59
N LEU A 584 -23.05 -16.25 29.30
CA LEU A 584 -24.41 -16.35 28.76
C LEU A 584 -24.66 -17.72 28.13
N PRO A 585 -25.90 -18.22 28.13
CA PRO A 585 -26.24 -19.43 27.41
C PRO A 585 -26.09 -19.24 25.94
N PHE A 586 -25.39 -20.17 25.29
CA PHE A 586 -25.06 -20.16 23.87
C PHE A 586 -25.80 -21.28 23.13
N TYR A 587 -26.49 -20.90 22.08
CA TYR A 587 -27.19 -21.80 21.15
C TYR A 587 -26.48 -21.76 19.79
N ALA A 588 -25.99 -22.90 19.33
CA ALA A 588 -25.17 -23.02 18.11
C ALA A 588 -25.90 -22.73 16.81
N ASN A 589 -27.23 -22.68 16.83
CA ASN A 589 -28.08 -22.34 15.68
C ASN A 589 -29.39 -21.70 16.12
N LEU A 590 -30.07 -21.06 15.15
CA LEU A 590 -31.35 -20.37 15.42
C LEU A 590 -32.46 -21.33 15.85
N LYS A 591 -32.45 -22.57 15.34
CA LYS A 591 -33.42 -23.59 15.72
C LYS A 591 -33.33 -23.97 17.20
N ALA A 592 -32.10 -24.19 17.70
CA ALA A 592 -31.88 -24.48 19.12
C ALA A 592 -32.30 -23.31 20.02
N ALA A 593 -31.97 -22.06 19.63
CA ALA A 593 -32.41 -20.89 20.39
C ALA A 593 -33.93 -20.73 20.42
N CYS A 594 -34.62 -20.96 19.31
CA CYS A 594 -36.09 -20.88 19.26
C CYS A 594 -36.77 -22.02 20.01
N GLY A 595 -36.21 -23.22 19.97
CA GLY A 595 -36.72 -24.37 20.71
C GLY A 595 -36.63 -24.20 22.23
N ALA A 596 -35.53 -23.60 22.73
CA ALA A 596 -35.33 -23.32 24.16
C ALA A 596 -36.41 -22.38 24.76
N PHE A 597 -37.08 -21.58 23.95
CA PHE A 597 -38.11 -20.61 24.35
C PHE A 597 -39.51 -20.96 23.81
N GLY A 598 -39.72 -22.18 23.34
CA GLY A 598 -40.96 -22.73 22.79
C GLY A 598 -41.59 -23.79 23.70
N ASP A 599 -42.59 -24.50 23.21
CA ASP A 599 -43.53 -25.43 23.81
C ASP A 599 -42.97 -26.80 24.27
N GLY A 600 -41.76 -26.84 24.83
CA GLY A 600 -41.31 -28.03 25.60
C GLY A 600 -40.77 -29.19 24.76
N SER A 601 -40.41 -29.04 23.52
CA SER A 601 -39.59 -30.04 22.79
C SER A 601 -38.18 -30.09 23.38
N ALA A 602 -37.66 -31.28 23.67
CA ALA A 602 -36.36 -31.51 24.27
C ALA A 602 -35.26 -30.76 23.48
N VAL A 603 -34.70 -29.73 24.09
CA VAL A 603 -33.56 -28.98 23.59
C VAL A 603 -32.35 -29.42 24.41
N ASP A 604 -31.25 -29.68 23.75
CA ASP A 604 -29.96 -29.90 24.42
C ASP A 604 -29.68 -28.74 25.38
N ASP A 605 -29.09 -29.04 26.54
CA ASP A 605 -28.66 -28.00 27.45
C ASP A 605 -27.75 -27.00 26.79
N PRO A 606 -27.97 -25.69 27.00
CA PRO A 606 -27.15 -24.68 26.32
C PRO A 606 -25.71 -24.77 26.83
N LYS A 607 -24.74 -24.62 25.89
CA LYS A 607 -23.36 -24.32 26.27
C LYS A 607 -23.27 -22.92 26.85
N TRP A 608 -22.22 -22.63 27.57
CA TRP A 608 -22.00 -21.32 28.19
C TRP A 608 -20.83 -20.61 27.51
N ILE A 609 -21.07 -19.40 27.04
CA ILE A 609 -20.03 -18.59 26.40
C ILE A 609 -19.64 -17.41 27.28
N LYS A 610 -18.33 -17.22 27.46
CA LYS A 610 -17.81 -16.07 28.20
C LYS A 610 -18.08 -14.79 27.44
N VAL A 611 -18.63 -13.76 28.09
CA VAL A 611 -18.95 -12.46 27.54
C VAL A 611 -18.22 -11.38 28.33
N GLU A 612 -17.24 -10.75 27.71
CA GLU A 612 -16.45 -9.65 28.27
C GLU A 612 -16.81 -8.33 27.60
N GLY A 613 -16.76 -7.21 28.32
CA GLY A 613 -17.01 -5.87 27.75
C GLY A 613 -18.43 -5.60 27.27
N MET A 614 -19.38 -6.46 27.65
CA MET A 614 -20.80 -6.32 27.28
C MET A 614 -21.62 -5.42 28.23
N GLY A 615 -20.99 -4.88 29.28
CA GLY A 615 -21.68 -4.18 30.33
C GLY A 615 -22.42 -5.17 31.25
N ARG A 616 -23.53 -4.75 31.81
CA ARG A 616 -24.34 -5.62 32.70
C ARG A 616 -25.11 -6.62 31.85
N VAL A 617 -24.83 -7.90 32.04
CA VAL A 617 -25.60 -9.02 31.47
C VAL A 617 -26.57 -9.56 32.48
N ASP A 618 -27.67 -10.20 32.05
CA ASP A 618 -28.73 -10.73 32.90
C ASP A 618 -29.35 -12.00 32.27
N ASP A 619 -30.25 -12.65 33.01
CA ASP A 619 -30.92 -13.90 32.64
C ASP A 619 -31.93 -13.76 31.47
N THR A 620 -32.19 -12.55 31.04
CA THR A 620 -32.98 -12.29 29.82
C THR A 620 -32.15 -12.40 28.56
N MET A 621 -30.80 -12.47 28.69
CA MET A 621 -29.87 -12.49 27.57
C MET A 621 -29.40 -13.91 27.21
N TYR A 622 -29.17 -14.13 25.94
CA TYR A 622 -28.61 -15.36 25.42
C TYR A 622 -27.84 -15.08 24.10
N VAL A 623 -27.01 -16.02 23.72
CA VAL A 623 -26.20 -15.89 22.51
C VAL A 623 -26.66 -16.89 21.48
N VAL A 624 -26.82 -16.42 20.21
CA VAL A 624 -27.07 -17.28 19.08
C VAL A 624 -26.07 -17.01 17.99
N GLN A 625 -25.75 -18.02 17.19
CA GLN A 625 -24.99 -17.84 15.98
C GLN A 625 -25.89 -17.45 14.83
N ALA A 626 -25.56 -16.32 14.17
CA ALA A 626 -26.19 -15.92 12.94
C ALA A 626 -25.80 -16.85 11.79
N SER A 627 -26.72 -17.07 10.87
CA SER A 627 -26.51 -17.81 9.63
C SER A 627 -27.05 -17.02 8.46
N GLY A 628 -26.24 -16.89 7.40
CA GLY A 628 -26.60 -16.20 6.17
C GLY A 628 -26.14 -14.73 6.11
N HIS A 629 -26.24 -14.17 4.91
CA HIS A 629 -25.69 -12.85 4.56
C HIS A 629 -26.73 -11.73 4.48
N SER A 630 -27.98 -12.03 4.77
CA SER A 630 -29.09 -11.09 4.58
C SER A 630 -29.08 -9.87 5.52
N MET A 631 -28.29 -9.94 6.59
CA MET A 631 -28.16 -8.85 7.58
C MET A 631 -26.82 -8.14 7.50
N GLU A 632 -25.98 -8.45 6.53
CA GLU A 632 -24.72 -7.74 6.29
C GLU A 632 -24.96 -6.29 5.88
N PRO A 633 -24.06 -5.37 6.29
CA PRO A 633 -22.81 -5.58 7.04
C PRO A 633 -22.97 -5.58 8.57
N GLU A 634 -24.18 -5.40 9.11
CA GLU A 634 -24.42 -5.28 10.55
C GLU A 634 -24.18 -6.62 11.28
N ILE A 635 -24.74 -7.70 10.73
CA ILE A 635 -24.56 -9.07 11.23
C ILE A 635 -24.11 -9.94 10.06
N CYS A 636 -22.90 -10.46 10.14
CA CYS A 636 -22.32 -11.33 9.11
C CYS A 636 -22.60 -12.80 9.44
N ASP A 637 -22.47 -13.67 8.45
CA ASP A 637 -22.58 -15.12 8.62
C ASP A 637 -21.59 -15.61 9.67
N GLY A 638 -22.09 -16.41 10.64
CA GLY A 638 -21.29 -16.94 11.73
C GLY A 638 -21.06 -15.98 12.91
N ASP A 639 -21.51 -14.73 12.85
CA ASP A 639 -21.42 -13.81 14.00
C ASP A 639 -22.21 -14.34 15.21
N LEU A 640 -21.64 -14.14 16.41
CA LEU A 640 -22.33 -14.47 17.66
C LEU A 640 -23.08 -13.25 18.16
N CYS A 641 -24.41 -13.35 18.10
CA CYS A 641 -25.32 -12.29 18.44
C CYS A 641 -25.88 -12.48 19.86
N VAL A 642 -25.66 -11.51 20.72
CA VAL A 642 -26.39 -11.43 21.99
C VAL A 642 -27.79 -10.95 21.70
N MET A 643 -28.75 -11.77 22.08
CA MET A 643 -30.18 -11.49 21.97
C MET A 643 -30.74 -11.28 23.37
N ARG A 644 -31.75 -10.44 23.48
CA ARG A 644 -32.55 -10.30 24.72
C ARG A 644 -33.92 -10.87 24.47
N LYS A 645 -34.42 -11.69 25.38
CA LYS A 645 -35.78 -12.27 25.36
C LYS A 645 -36.83 -11.18 25.25
N VAL A 646 -37.86 -11.45 24.48
CA VAL A 646 -38.97 -10.51 24.28
C VAL A 646 -39.87 -10.54 25.52
N THR A 647 -40.03 -9.38 26.14
CA THR A 647 -40.87 -9.23 27.38
C THR A 647 -42.08 -8.34 27.18
N GLY A 648 -42.37 -7.92 25.94
CA GLY A 648 -43.40 -6.98 25.56
C GLY A 648 -42.84 -5.62 25.15
N GLY A 649 -43.55 -4.85 24.34
CA GLY A 649 -43.13 -3.52 23.88
C GLY A 649 -43.24 -3.31 22.39
N ASN A 650 -42.78 -2.15 21.92
CA ASN A 650 -42.71 -1.81 20.50
C ASN A 650 -41.33 -2.19 19.97
N TYR A 651 -41.31 -3.07 18.98
CA TYR A 651 -40.08 -3.54 18.30
C TYR A 651 -39.89 -2.95 16.91
N GLU A 652 -40.65 -1.94 16.55
CA GLU A 652 -40.56 -1.26 15.25
C GLU A 652 -39.12 -0.80 14.96
N ASN A 653 -38.64 -1.12 13.77
CA ASN A 653 -37.28 -0.84 13.32
C ASN A 653 -36.14 -1.53 14.10
N ARG A 654 -36.43 -2.49 14.99
CA ARG A 654 -35.41 -3.28 15.69
C ARG A 654 -35.06 -4.54 14.91
N ILE A 655 -33.83 -5.01 15.06
CA ILE A 655 -33.40 -6.33 14.56
C ILE A 655 -33.90 -7.38 15.55
N VAL A 656 -34.62 -8.38 15.06
CA VAL A 656 -35.28 -9.40 15.87
C VAL A 656 -35.04 -10.81 15.32
N LEU A 657 -35.06 -11.80 16.22
CA LEU A 657 -35.18 -13.21 15.87
C LEU A 657 -36.67 -13.58 15.84
N VAL A 658 -37.13 -14.03 14.69
CA VAL A 658 -38.54 -14.36 14.41
C VAL A 658 -38.67 -15.83 14.03
N GLN A 659 -39.73 -16.47 14.54
CA GLN A 659 -40.18 -17.78 14.10
C GLN A 659 -41.58 -17.68 13.50
N HIS A 660 -41.77 -18.22 12.30
CA HIS A 660 -43.09 -18.33 11.67
C HIS A 660 -43.09 -19.42 10.58
N SER A 661 -44.17 -20.17 10.49
CA SER A 661 -44.32 -21.30 9.52
C SER A 661 -44.19 -20.90 8.04
N SER A 662 -44.51 -19.65 7.70
CA SER A 662 -44.38 -19.14 6.33
C SER A 662 -42.96 -18.64 6.00
N ILE A 663 -42.04 -18.64 6.95
CA ILE A 663 -40.66 -18.30 6.71
C ILE A 663 -39.99 -19.52 6.09
N ALA A 664 -39.66 -19.43 4.79
CA ALA A 664 -38.79 -20.36 4.11
C ALA A 664 -37.48 -19.62 3.84
N ASP A 665 -36.60 -19.59 4.83
CA ASP A 665 -35.29 -18.96 4.68
C ASP A 665 -34.35 -19.96 4.01
N PRO A 666 -33.90 -19.69 2.77
CA PRO A 666 -33.07 -20.64 2.00
C PRO A 666 -31.69 -20.89 2.64
N GLU A 667 -31.23 -20.00 3.51
CA GLU A 667 -29.93 -20.12 4.17
C GLU A 667 -30.00 -20.89 5.50
N THR A 668 -31.08 -20.75 6.25
CA THR A 668 -31.27 -21.47 7.50
C THR A 668 -32.03 -22.79 7.33
N GLY A 669 -32.67 -23.00 6.19
CA GLY A 669 -33.49 -24.17 5.87
C GLY A 669 -34.71 -24.34 6.80
N GLY A 670 -35.13 -23.31 7.53
CA GLY A 670 -36.12 -23.38 8.57
C GLY A 670 -37.08 -22.18 8.66
N ALA A 671 -38.00 -22.30 9.62
CA ALA A 671 -39.00 -21.29 9.91
C ALA A 671 -38.50 -20.13 10.81
N TYR A 672 -37.17 -19.90 10.84
CA TYR A 672 -36.51 -18.93 11.72
C TYR A 672 -35.66 -17.97 10.91
N THR A 673 -35.64 -16.69 11.28
CA THR A 673 -34.76 -15.70 10.63
C THR A 673 -34.46 -14.52 11.55
N ILE A 674 -33.30 -13.88 11.33
CA ILE A 674 -32.96 -12.59 11.93
C ILE A 674 -33.18 -11.52 10.86
N LYS A 675 -34.05 -10.55 11.15
CA LYS A 675 -34.37 -9.45 10.22
C LYS A 675 -34.72 -8.18 10.99
N LYS A 676 -34.74 -7.06 10.30
CA LYS A 676 -35.28 -5.81 10.82
C LYS A 676 -36.82 -5.87 10.75
N PHE A 677 -37.47 -5.66 11.88
CA PHE A 677 -38.92 -5.73 12.03
C PHE A 677 -39.57 -4.38 11.68
N THR A 678 -40.61 -4.42 10.87
CA THR A 678 -41.51 -3.28 10.65
C THR A 678 -42.93 -3.76 10.38
N ARG A 679 -43.90 -2.88 10.52
CA ARG A 679 -45.32 -3.15 10.21
C ARG A 679 -45.79 -2.34 9.01
N ASP A 680 -46.63 -2.95 8.19
CA ASP A 680 -47.32 -2.31 7.10
C ASP A 680 -48.82 -2.66 7.20
N GLY A 681 -49.60 -1.79 7.87
CA GLY A 681 -50.95 -2.10 8.31
C GLY A 681 -50.93 -3.28 9.28
N ASP A 682 -51.78 -4.30 8.98
CA ASP A 682 -51.87 -5.53 9.75
C ASP A 682 -50.77 -6.56 9.43
N SER A 683 -49.96 -6.30 8.41
CA SER A 683 -48.88 -7.20 7.98
C SER A 683 -47.58 -6.92 8.71
N VAL A 684 -46.83 -7.99 9.01
CA VAL A 684 -45.43 -7.88 9.50
C VAL A 684 -44.51 -7.97 8.30
N VAL A 685 -43.60 -7.02 8.21
CA VAL A 685 -42.56 -6.98 7.17
C VAL A 685 -41.19 -7.14 7.82
N LEU A 686 -40.47 -8.17 7.40
CA LEU A 686 -39.12 -8.47 7.85
C LEU A 686 -38.14 -8.04 6.78
N LEU A 687 -37.37 -6.98 7.06
CA LEU A 687 -36.47 -6.34 6.12
C LEU A 687 -35.05 -6.88 6.29
N PRO A 688 -34.38 -7.31 5.20
CA PRO A 688 -32.93 -7.51 5.22
C PRO A 688 -32.21 -6.17 5.30
N ILE A 689 -30.98 -6.14 5.78
CA ILE A 689 -30.08 -4.99 5.69
C ILE A 689 -29.32 -5.03 4.36
N ASN A 690 -28.94 -6.22 3.93
CA ASN A 690 -28.31 -6.45 2.63
C ASN A 690 -29.34 -6.28 1.50
N ALA A 691 -29.08 -5.32 0.61
CA ALA A 691 -29.99 -4.95 -0.48
C ALA A 691 -30.21 -6.07 -1.53
N ASP A 692 -29.34 -7.08 -1.57
CA ASP A 692 -29.44 -8.21 -2.50
C ASP A 692 -30.54 -9.22 -2.09
N TYR A 693 -31.06 -9.07 -0.89
CA TYR A 693 -32.06 -9.96 -0.33
C TYR A 693 -33.48 -9.35 -0.36
N LYS A 694 -34.49 -10.20 -0.57
CA LYS A 694 -35.89 -9.78 -0.59
C LYS A 694 -36.48 -9.71 0.82
N LYS A 695 -37.36 -8.73 1.03
CA LYS A 695 -38.18 -8.65 2.25
C LYS A 695 -39.14 -9.84 2.36
N ILE A 696 -39.37 -10.28 3.59
CA ILE A 696 -40.38 -11.31 3.93
C ILE A 696 -41.62 -10.59 4.47
N THR A 697 -42.80 -10.87 3.92
CA THR A 697 -44.04 -10.28 4.41
C THR A 697 -44.94 -11.39 4.95
N ILE A 698 -45.30 -11.28 6.22
CA ILE A 698 -46.22 -12.17 6.92
C ILE A 698 -47.55 -11.45 6.97
N ARG A 699 -48.56 -12.01 6.26
CA ARG A 699 -49.93 -11.46 6.17
C ARG A 699 -50.87 -12.22 7.10
N PRO A 700 -51.78 -11.55 7.81
CA PRO A 700 -52.84 -12.23 8.55
C PRO A 700 -53.76 -12.94 7.55
N THR A 701 -53.96 -14.24 7.72
CA THR A 701 -54.91 -15.04 6.92
C THR A 701 -55.94 -15.66 7.87
N ALA A 702 -57.19 -15.72 7.44
CA ALA A 702 -58.32 -16.20 8.27
C ALA A 702 -58.28 -17.71 8.63
N GLU A 703 -57.41 -18.48 7.97
CA GLU A 703 -57.30 -19.93 8.12
C GLU A 703 -56.06 -20.44 8.92
N TYR A 704 -55.08 -19.58 9.19
CA TYR A 704 -53.89 -19.95 9.91
C TYR A 704 -53.61 -18.95 11.03
N ASP A 705 -53.24 -19.49 12.20
CA ASP A 705 -52.84 -18.72 13.37
C ASP A 705 -51.77 -17.70 12.97
N THR A 706 -52.09 -16.42 13.12
CA THR A 706 -51.24 -15.27 12.74
C THR A 706 -50.14 -14.99 13.77
N SER A 707 -49.90 -15.91 14.68
CA SER A 707 -48.90 -15.75 15.74
C SER A 707 -47.48 -15.99 15.22
N TYR A 708 -46.86 -14.92 14.60
CA TYR A 708 -45.42 -14.89 14.54
C TYR A 708 -44.88 -14.80 15.98
N MET A 709 -43.86 -15.62 16.27
CA MET A 709 -43.22 -15.56 17.58
C MET A 709 -41.92 -14.79 17.49
N LEU A 710 -41.88 -13.60 18.13
CA LEU A 710 -40.63 -12.93 18.39
C LEU A 710 -39.93 -13.66 19.53
N LYS A 711 -38.73 -14.19 19.27
CA LYS A 711 -37.95 -14.96 20.25
C LYS A 711 -36.87 -14.10 20.91
N GLY A 712 -36.41 -13.08 20.28
CA GLY A 712 -35.40 -12.16 20.81
C GLY A 712 -35.22 -10.89 20.02
N VAL A 713 -34.69 -9.90 20.72
CA VAL A 713 -34.25 -8.62 20.10
C VAL A 713 -32.74 -8.58 20.15
N TYR A 714 -32.13 -8.26 19.01
CA TYR A 714 -30.69 -8.09 18.91
C TYR A 714 -30.22 -6.96 19.82
N TYR A 715 -29.24 -7.29 20.65
CA TYR A 715 -28.63 -6.34 21.57
C TYR A 715 -27.27 -5.86 21.06
N LYS A 716 -26.33 -6.79 20.77
CA LYS A 716 -24.99 -6.51 20.30
C LYS A 716 -24.36 -7.81 19.81
N LYS A 717 -23.39 -7.74 18.90
CA LYS A 717 -22.56 -8.91 18.61
C LYS A 717 -21.39 -9.01 19.58
N ILE A 718 -20.96 -10.24 19.86
CA ILE A 718 -19.78 -10.49 20.67
C ILE A 718 -18.55 -10.13 19.81
N GLU A 719 -17.88 -9.05 20.18
CA GLU A 719 -16.57 -8.70 19.69
C GLU A 719 -15.55 -9.14 20.71
N ASN A 720 -14.64 -10.05 20.35
CA ASN A 720 -13.55 -10.40 21.25
C ASN A 720 -12.73 -9.14 21.54
N MET A 721 -12.67 -8.75 22.80
CA MET A 721 -11.71 -7.76 23.23
C MET A 721 -10.31 -8.35 23.12
N SER A 722 -9.41 -7.59 22.50
CA SER A 722 -7.97 -7.81 22.54
C SER A 722 -7.49 -7.89 24.00
N MET A 723 -6.75 -8.96 24.33
CA MET A 723 -5.79 -8.90 25.43
C MET A 723 -4.69 -7.90 25.10
#